data_7c07feca02f071dc6dd7357092d8f1d8
#
_entry.id   7c07feca02f071dc6dd7357092d8f1d8
#
_cell.length_a   1.000
_cell.length_b   1.000
_cell.length_c   1.000
_cell.angle_alpha   90.00
_cell.angle_beta   90.00
_cell.angle_gamma   90.00
#
_symmetry.space_group_name_H-M   'P 1'
#
loop_
_entity.id
_entity.type
_entity.pdbx_description
1 polymer ?
#
loop_
_entity_poly.entity_id
_entity_poly.type
_entity_poly.pdbx_seq_one_letter_code
_entity_poly.pdbx_strand_id
1 'polypeptide(L)'
;MKYMIIGGVAGGASTAARLRRLDEQAEIILFEKGEYISYANCGLPYYIGGVIEERERLFVQTPVSFKARFNIEVRIKSEVKAIEPENKQVVIKDWATGKTYRESFDKLVLSPGAEPVLPPWEGIRTEGIFTLRNVADTDRIKAWAGRQEVKKAVVVGAGFIGLEMAENLHELGIQVTVVEMADQVMPPVDFEIAAVVHQQFKDRKVGLLLQEAVAAFCKTENGLQVELKSGKALQADLVILSIGVRPDNRLAKEAGLKIGETGGIWVNEYLQTSHPDIYAVGDAIEFPHPVSGRPSLSFLAGPANKQGRICAENIVDGNIRPYKGAIGTAIAKVFDLTVGATGLSARVLERLGITWQEAIVHAGSHAGYYPGSIPMTLKINFSPEDGKLLGAQVVGIDGANKRLEMLAAVIRTGGSVQDLMELDQAYAPPFSSAKDPVNMLGFVADNRMRGKVKMIGWKELEAWDKNTLTLVNVCSEEECELNTIEGAVNIPLNELRERLGELPKGRPVVVFCAVGLRGYIAARILMQRGYEVYNLSGGLKTYKAVTVRQSNEILPETLQKEQSRSGGGGRHLTVDACGLQCPGPVMKLKSEMEGLKIGERLEITATDPGFVRDVGSWAKMTGNRLVQVVQEKGIITATLEKGEGGQGGGKDGVSADGKTIVVFSDDLDRALASFVIADGAASAGRKVTLFFTFWGLNVIKRKATVPVKKDMAGKLFGMMLPSGSRKLALSKLNLGGIGSRMMRGMMKNKKIDSLETLMEQAKANGVEFIACRMSMEVMGIKAEELLDGVKIGGVATYLERAEQANINLFI
;
A
#
# COMPACT_ATOMS: atom_id res chain seq x y z
N MET A 1 -17.13 -47.32 -16.69
CA MET A 1 -17.05 -46.00 -17.36
C MET A 1 -15.59 -45.63 -17.57
N LYS A 2 -15.30 -45.08 -18.72
CA LYS A 2 -13.97 -44.58 -19.09
C LYS A 2 -13.99 -43.05 -19.16
N TYR A 3 -13.30 -42.41 -18.21
CA TYR A 3 -13.20 -40.97 -18.10
C TYR A 3 -11.84 -40.48 -18.61
N MET A 4 -11.86 -39.51 -19.49
CA MET A 4 -10.64 -38.87 -19.97
C MET A 4 -10.60 -37.41 -19.56
N ILE A 5 -9.42 -36.95 -19.13
CA ILE A 5 -9.17 -35.59 -18.74
C ILE A 5 -8.01 -35.02 -19.56
N ILE A 6 -8.19 -33.86 -20.20
CA ILE A 6 -7.16 -33.15 -20.96
C ILE A 6 -6.69 -31.97 -20.13
N GLY A 7 -5.43 -32.01 -19.69
CA GLY A 7 -4.79 -31.00 -18.83
C GLY A 7 -4.74 -31.43 -17.35
N GLY A 8 -3.55 -31.47 -16.79
CA GLY A 8 -3.25 -32.11 -15.52
C GLY A 8 -2.99 -31.14 -14.34
N VAL A 9 -3.38 -29.85 -14.43
CA VAL A 9 -3.14 -28.89 -13.34
C VAL A 9 -4.42 -28.70 -12.49
N ALA A 10 -4.77 -27.51 -12.04
CA ALA A 10 -5.79 -27.26 -11.02
C ALA A 10 -7.16 -27.95 -11.32
N GLY A 11 -7.81 -27.58 -12.42
CA GLY A 11 -9.15 -28.09 -12.76
C GLY A 11 -9.13 -29.58 -13.07
N GLY A 12 -8.25 -30.03 -13.97
CA GLY A 12 -8.21 -31.42 -14.44
C GLY A 12 -7.75 -32.38 -13.36
N ALA A 13 -6.69 -32.09 -12.63
CA ALA A 13 -6.22 -32.93 -11.51
C ALA A 13 -7.29 -33.05 -10.40
N SER A 14 -7.97 -31.97 -10.07
CA SER A 14 -9.07 -31.98 -9.10
C SER A 14 -10.26 -32.81 -9.58
N THR A 15 -10.61 -32.69 -10.85
CA THR A 15 -11.67 -33.51 -11.47
C THR A 15 -11.32 -35.00 -11.43
N ALA A 16 -10.12 -35.36 -11.88
CA ALA A 16 -9.66 -36.75 -11.92
C ALA A 16 -9.66 -37.38 -10.50
N ALA A 17 -9.09 -36.69 -9.53
CA ALA A 17 -9.06 -37.16 -8.13
C ALA A 17 -10.46 -37.25 -7.50
N ARG A 18 -11.41 -36.39 -7.91
CA ARG A 18 -12.80 -36.46 -7.44
C ARG A 18 -13.58 -37.58 -8.12
N LEU A 19 -13.44 -37.79 -9.41
CA LEU A 19 -14.05 -38.92 -10.16
C LEU A 19 -13.68 -40.24 -9.50
N ARG A 20 -12.40 -40.50 -9.21
CA ARG A 20 -11.97 -41.74 -8.53
C ARG A 20 -12.68 -41.95 -7.19
N ARG A 21 -12.86 -40.89 -6.40
CA ARG A 21 -13.57 -40.98 -5.10
C ARG A 21 -15.07 -41.18 -5.24
N LEU A 22 -15.65 -40.94 -6.41
CA LEU A 22 -17.06 -41.17 -6.70
C LEU A 22 -17.28 -42.51 -7.42
N ASP A 23 -16.30 -42.95 -8.22
CA ASP A 23 -16.38 -44.21 -8.98
C ASP A 23 -15.02 -44.92 -8.92
N GLU A 24 -14.89 -45.87 -7.98
CA GLU A 24 -13.66 -46.61 -7.75
C GLU A 24 -13.36 -47.60 -8.90
N GLN A 25 -14.37 -48.02 -9.67
CA GLN A 25 -14.24 -49.00 -10.75
C GLN A 25 -13.97 -48.34 -12.11
N ALA A 26 -14.03 -47.03 -12.22
CA ALA A 26 -13.81 -46.32 -13.46
C ALA A 26 -12.37 -46.45 -13.97
N GLU A 27 -12.22 -46.55 -15.30
CA GLU A 27 -10.95 -46.29 -15.97
C GLU A 27 -10.79 -44.78 -16.12
N ILE A 28 -9.72 -44.19 -15.50
CA ILE A 28 -9.47 -42.76 -15.56
C ILE A 28 -8.10 -42.52 -16.16
N ILE A 29 -8.06 -41.77 -17.28
CA ILE A 29 -6.84 -41.40 -18.00
C ILE A 29 -6.71 -39.88 -18.02
N LEU A 30 -5.58 -39.35 -17.55
CA LEU A 30 -5.25 -37.94 -17.58
C LEU A 30 -4.10 -37.68 -18.56
N PHE A 31 -4.35 -36.85 -19.58
CA PHE A 31 -3.36 -36.45 -20.59
C PHE A 31 -2.79 -35.07 -20.23
N GLU A 32 -1.46 -34.98 -20.23
CA GLU A 32 -0.74 -33.73 -20.05
C GLU A 32 0.33 -33.57 -21.14
N LYS A 33 0.27 -32.43 -21.85
CA LYS A 33 1.24 -32.13 -22.92
C LYS A 33 2.66 -31.87 -22.38
N GLY A 34 2.76 -31.35 -21.12
CA GLY A 34 4.01 -31.08 -20.42
C GLY A 34 4.56 -32.30 -19.68
N GLU A 35 5.61 -32.05 -18.90
CA GLU A 35 6.28 -33.07 -18.09
C GLU A 35 5.69 -33.20 -16.68
N TYR A 36 4.91 -32.20 -16.23
CA TYR A 36 4.47 -32.10 -14.83
C TYR A 36 2.96 -31.91 -14.73
N ILE A 37 2.36 -32.57 -13.73
CA ILE A 37 0.97 -32.40 -13.34
C ILE A 37 0.89 -31.77 -11.96
N SER A 38 -0.27 -31.24 -11.62
CA SER A 38 -0.63 -30.83 -10.24
C SER A 38 0.46 -30.04 -9.52
N TYR A 39 1.00 -29.02 -10.16
CA TYR A 39 1.98 -28.13 -9.59
C TYR A 39 1.38 -26.81 -9.15
N ALA A 40 2.07 -26.13 -8.21
CA ALA A 40 1.68 -24.83 -7.65
C ALA A 40 1.98 -23.69 -8.64
N ASN A 41 1.06 -23.46 -9.60
CA ASN A 41 1.23 -22.46 -10.65
C ASN A 41 1.48 -21.05 -10.08
N CYS A 42 0.75 -20.67 -9.02
CA CYS A 42 0.97 -19.39 -8.32
C CYS A 42 2.28 -19.34 -7.50
N GLY A 43 2.98 -20.45 -7.31
CA GLY A 43 4.28 -20.51 -6.65
C GLY A 43 5.47 -20.22 -7.57
N LEU A 44 5.25 -20.18 -8.89
CA LEU A 44 6.32 -20.08 -9.89
C LEU A 44 7.15 -18.78 -9.76
N PRO A 45 6.55 -17.57 -9.63
CA PRO A 45 7.30 -16.35 -9.39
C PRO A 45 8.15 -16.40 -8.13
N TYR A 46 7.61 -16.95 -7.04
CA TYR A 46 8.28 -17.06 -5.73
C TYR A 46 9.44 -18.07 -5.74
N TYR A 47 9.36 -19.10 -6.58
CA TYR A 47 10.50 -19.99 -6.80
C TYR A 47 11.60 -19.32 -7.63
N ILE A 48 11.25 -18.50 -8.63
CA ILE A 48 12.21 -17.69 -9.38
C ILE A 48 12.95 -16.75 -8.43
N GLY A 49 12.24 -16.03 -7.56
CA GLY A 49 12.79 -15.10 -6.58
C GLY A 49 13.52 -15.74 -5.38
N GLY A 50 13.47 -17.08 -5.25
CA GLY A 50 14.15 -17.79 -4.16
C GLY A 50 13.38 -17.87 -2.85
N VAL A 51 12.16 -17.30 -2.75
CA VAL A 51 11.29 -17.45 -1.57
C VAL A 51 10.87 -18.91 -1.37
N ILE A 52 10.58 -19.61 -2.46
CA ILE A 52 10.46 -21.07 -2.48
C ILE A 52 11.84 -21.60 -2.92
N GLU A 53 12.61 -22.14 -2.00
CA GLU A 53 13.98 -22.57 -2.25
C GLU A 53 14.03 -23.87 -3.03
N GLU A 54 13.23 -24.86 -2.60
CA GLU A 54 13.25 -26.21 -3.15
C GLU A 54 12.24 -26.35 -4.28
N ARG A 55 12.72 -26.73 -5.48
CA ARG A 55 11.88 -26.92 -6.68
C ARG A 55 10.79 -27.95 -6.47
N GLU A 56 11.08 -28.99 -5.73
CA GLU A 56 10.18 -30.12 -5.45
C GLU A 56 8.92 -29.69 -4.70
N ARG A 57 8.98 -28.61 -3.94
CA ARG A 57 7.81 -28.02 -3.23
C ARG A 57 6.76 -27.45 -4.19
N LEU A 58 7.12 -27.21 -5.45
CA LEU A 58 6.15 -26.81 -6.46
C LEU A 58 5.19 -27.95 -6.82
N PHE A 59 5.58 -29.20 -6.62
CA PHE A 59 4.78 -30.35 -7.05
C PHE A 59 3.85 -30.85 -5.95
N VAL A 60 2.54 -30.63 -6.10
CA VAL A 60 1.52 -31.13 -5.18
C VAL A 60 1.36 -32.64 -5.36
N GLN A 61 1.38 -33.13 -6.61
CA GLN A 61 1.38 -34.53 -6.97
C GLN A 61 2.31 -34.78 -8.18
N THR A 62 2.93 -35.95 -8.20
CA THR A 62 3.65 -36.46 -9.36
C THR A 62 2.81 -37.54 -10.07
N PRO A 63 3.09 -37.90 -11.31
CA PRO A 63 2.41 -39.02 -11.99
C PRO A 63 2.45 -40.30 -11.16
N VAL A 64 3.59 -40.60 -10.53
CA VAL A 64 3.76 -41.81 -9.69
C VAL A 64 2.88 -41.74 -8.45
N SER A 65 2.92 -40.64 -7.70
CA SER A 65 2.09 -40.47 -6.49
C SER A 65 0.60 -40.41 -6.81
N PHE A 66 0.23 -39.89 -7.98
CA PHE A 66 -1.15 -39.80 -8.43
C PHE A 66 -1.72 -41.17 -8.79
N LYS A 67 -0.90 -42.00 -9.49
CA LYS A 67 -1.24 -43.40 -9.76
C LYS A 67 -1.35 -44.22 -8.48
N ALA A 68 -0.38 -44.12 -7.61
CA ALA A 68 -0.35 -44.86 -6.35
C ALA A 68 -1.54 -44.53 -5.44
N ARG A 69 -1.89 -43.22 -5.32
CA ARG A 69 -2.93 -42.75 -4.39
C ARG A 69 -4.34 -42.88 -4.94
N PHE A 70 -4.50 -42.64 -6.25
CA PHE A 70 -5.83 -42.55 -6.88
C PHE A 70 -6.08 -43.57 -7.96
N ASN A 71 -5.12 -44.46 -8.23
CA ASN A 71 -5.22 -45.42 -9.35
C ASN A 71 -5.65 -44.76 -10.68
N ILE A 72 -5.11 -43.56 -10.98
CA ILE A 72 -5.35 -42.82 -12.22
C ILE A 72 -4.15 -43.02 -13.14
N GLU A 73 -4.39 -43.36 -14.39
CA GLU A 73 -3.36 -43.41 -15.43
C GLU A 73 -3.02 -41.99 -15.88
N VAL A 74 -1.77 -41.56 -15.69
CA VAL A 74 -1.28 -40.26 -16.12
C VAL A 74 -0.32 -40.41 -17.28
N ARG A 75 -0.64 -39.81 -18.40
CA ARG A 75 0.19 -39.81 -19.62
C ARG A 75 0.75 -38.37 -19.81
N ILE A 76 1.97 -38.13 -19.35
CA ILE A 76 2.72 -36.89 -19.58
C ILE A 76 3.33 -36.90 -20.98
N LYS A 77 3.80 -35.72 -21.46
CA LYS A 77 4.32 -35.54 -22.84
C LYS A 77 3.36 -36.06 -23.90
N SER A 78 2.06 -36.13 -23.61
CA SER A 78 1.01 -36.70 -24.44
C SER A 78 -0.02 -35.62 -24.77
N GLU A 79 0.15 -35.02 -25.93
CA GLU A 79 -0.70 -33.92 -26.39
C GLU A 79 -1.90 -34.46 -27.15
N VAL A 80 -3.11 -34.13 -26.71
CA VAL A 80 -4.32 -34.36 -27.50
C VAL A 80 -4.34 -33.33 -28.63
N LYS A 81 -4.32 -33.82 -29.86
CA LYS A 81 -4.29 -33.03 -31.09
C LYS A 81 -5.65 -32.74 -31.67
N ALA A 82 -6.60 -33.69 -31.52
CA ALA A 82 -7.96 -33.53 -31.97
C ALA A 82 -8.93 -34.32 -31.09
N ILE A 83 -10.18 -33.88 -31.08
CA ILE A 83 -11.31 -34.57 -30.48
C ILE A 83 -12.29 -34.92 -31.62
N GLU A 84 -12.74 -36.17 -31.67
CA GLU A 84 -13.76 -36.67 -32.59
C GLU A 84 -15.02 -36.94 -31.75
N PRO A 85 -15.91 -35.97 -31.51
CA PRO A 85 -17.04 -36.12 -30.59
C PRO A 85 -17.99 -37.23 -30.97
N GLU A 86 -18.35 -37.32 -32.25
CA GLU A 86 -19.29 -38.34 -32.79
C GLU A 86 -18.78 -39.77 -32.59
N ASN A 87 -17.45 -39.96 -32.68
CA ASN A 87 -16.78 -41.24 -32.51
C ASN A 87 -16.42 -41.52 -31.04
N LYS A 88 -16.63 -40.55 -30.15
CA LYS A 88 -16.16 -40.54 -28.75
C LYS A 88 -14.67 -40.91 -28.64
N GLN A 89 -13.84 -40.30 -29.47
CA GLN A 89 -12.41 -40.58 -29.53
C GLN A 89 -11.57 -39.27 -29.44
N VAL A 90 -10.37 -39.41 -28.97
CA VAL A 90 -9.33 -38.38 -29.05
C VAL A 90 -8.13 -38.89 -29.82
N VAL A 91 -7.46 -37.98 -30.55
CA VAL A 91 -6.19 -38.25 -31.24
C VAL A 91 -5.05 -37.68 -30.39
N ILE A 92 -4.14 -38.55 -30.01
CA ILE A 92 -3.03 -38.22 -29.09
C ILE A 92 -1.70 -38.32 -29.83
N LYS A 93 -0.84 -37.31 -29.67
CA LYS A 93 0.58 -37.30 -30.03
C LYS A 93 1.41 -37.54 -28.79
N ASP A 94 2.05 -38.68 -28.72
CA ASP A 94 3.08 -38.95 -27.70
C ASP A 94 4.43 -38.37 -28.17
N TRP A 95 4.89 -37.35 -27.50
CA TRP A 95 6.15 -36.65 -27.79
C TRP A 95 7.39 -37.44 -27.33
N ALA A 96 7.25 -38.39 -26.42
CA ALA A 96 8.35 -39.23 -25.96
C ALA A 96 8.70 -40.29 -26.98
N THR A 97 7.67 -40.91 -27.64
CA THR A 97 7.85 -41.97 -28.60
C THR A 97 7.68 -41.51 -30.06
N GLY A 98 7.14 -40.31 -30.27
CA GLY A 98 6.82 -39.79 -31.59
C GLY A 98 5.58 -40.41 -32.23
N LYS A 99 4.87 -41.34 -31.55
CA LYS A 99 3.68 -42.03 -32.05
C LYS A 99 2.43 -41.17 -31.97
N THR A 100 1.50 -41.40 -32.92
CA THR A 100 0.15 -40.87 -32.87
C THR A 100 -0.82 -42.02 -32.79
N TYR A 101 -1.80 -41.96 -31.86
CA TYR A 101 -2.78 -43.01 -31.65
C TYR A 101 -4.14 -42.43 -31.28
N ARG A 102 -5.19 -43.24 -31.28
CA ARG A 102 -6.54 -42.88 -30.86
C ARG A 102 -6.90 -43.61 -29.57
N GLU A 103 -7.71 -42.94 -28.75
CA GLU A 103 -8.24 -43.48 -27.51
C GLU A 103 -9.72 -43.12 -27.36
N SER A 104 -10.57 -44.07 -26.96
CA SER A 104 -12.03 -43.87 -26.81
C SER A 104 -12.34 -43.42 -25.38
N PHE A 105 -13.43 -42.67 -25.20
CA PHE A 105 -13.96 -42.22 -23.90
C PHE A 105 -15.47 -42.42 -23.78
N ASP A 106 -15.96 -42.59 -22.56
CA ASP A 106 -17.39 -42.45 -22.25
C ASP A 106 -17.72 -41.00 -21.91
N LYS A 107 -16.88 -40.34 -21.12
CA LYS A 107 -16.96 -38.91 -20.80
C LYS A 107 -15.58 -38.26 -20.89
N LEU A 108 -15.55 -37.04 -21.40
CA LEU A 108 -14.34 -36.23 -21.58
C LEU A 108 -14.40 -34.93 -20.81
N VAL A 109 -13.32 -34.56 -20.16
CA VAL A 109 -13.17 -33.27 -19.47
C VAL A 109 -12.05 -32.46 -20.10
N LEU A 110 -12.36 -31.25 -20.55
CA LEU A 110 -11.41 -30.29 -21.09
C LEU A 110 -10.94 -29.34 -19.97
N SER A 111 -9.65 -29.33 -19.68
CA SER A 111 -8.99 -28.43 -18.72
C SER A 111 -7.67 -27.89 -19.27
N PRO A 112 -7.65 -27.34 -20.52
CA PRO A 112 -6.42 -26.94 -21.19
C PRO A 112 -5.82 -25.66 -20.57
N GLY A 113 -6.61 -24.94 -19.78
CA GLY A 113 -6.21 -23.69 -19.12
C GLY A 113 -6.18 -22.49 -20.06
N ALA A 114 -5.23 -21.58 -19.84
CA ALA A 114 -5.04 -20.38 -20.63
C ALA A 114 -3.60 -20.29 -21.16
N GLU A 115 -3.37 -19.51 -22.20
CA GLU A 115 -2.06 -19.26 -22.80
C GLU A 115 -1.68 -17.78 -22.69
N PRO A 116 -0.39 -17.45 -22.50
CA PRO A 116 0.08 -16.07 -22.57
C PRO A 116 -0.22 -15.43 -23.93
N VAL A 117 -0.62 -14.17 -23.91
CA VAL A 117 -0.78 -13.37 -25.12
C VAL A 117 0.59 -13.01 -25.67
N LEU A 118 0.84 -13.35 -26.94
CA LEU A 118 2.06 -13.01 -27.67
C LEU A 118 1.67 -12.17 -28.89
N PRO A 119 1.86 -10.82 -28.83
CA PRO A 119 1.63 -9.95 -29.97
C PRO A 119 2.66 -10.21 -31.08
N PRO A 120 2.38 -9.85 -32.33
CA PRO A 120 3.32 -9.98 -33.43
C PRO A 120 4.35 -8.84 -33.44
N TRP A 121 4.99 -8.58 -32.30
CA TRP A 121 6.03 -7.56 -32.19
C TRP A 121 7.34 -8.05 -32.80
N GLU A 122 8.05 -7.15 -33.47
CA GLU A 122 9.37 -7.43 -33.98
C GLU A 122 10.33 -7.79 -32.84
N GLY A 123 11.13 -8.83 -33.04
CA GLY A 123 12.10 -9.30 -32.06
C GLY A 123 11.52 -10.02 -30.81
N ILE A 124 10.21 -10.29 -30.72
CA ILE A 124 9.59 -10.93 -29.54
C ILE A 124 10.17 -12.32 -29.20
N ARG A 125 10.81 -12.99 -30.16
CA ARG A 125 11.43 -14.30 -29.96
C ARG A 125 12.94 -14.23 -29.69
N THR A 126 13.47 -13.04 -29.46
CA THR A 126 14.88 -12.84 -29.12
C THR A 126 15.18 -13.52 -27.77
N GLU A 127 16.35 -14.16 -27.69
CA GLU A 127 16.84 -14.81 -26.48
C GLU A 127 16.91 -13.80 -25.32
N GLY A 128 16.45 -14.19 -24.11
CA GLY A 128 16.33 -13.30 -22.96
C GLY A 128 14.92 -12.73 -22.76
N ILE A 129 13.97 -13.01 -23.71
CA ILE A 129 12.56 -12.65 -23.59
C ILE A 129 11.75 -13.90 -23.23
N PHE A 130 10.97 -13.82 -22.17
CA PHE A 130 10.23 -14.96 -21.62
C PHE A 130 8.78 -14.60 -21.31
N THR A 131 7.93 -15.62 -21.38
CA THR A 131 6.63 -15.65 -20.72
C THR A 131 6.67 -16.64 -19.57
N LEU A 132 5.86 -16.45 -18.54
CA LEU A 132 5.73 -17.38 -17.42
C LEU A 132 4.39 -18.12 -17.51
N ARG A 133 4.43 -19.42 -17.82
CA ARG A 133 3.23 -20.25 -17.94
C ARG A 133 3.29 -21.55 -17.14
N ASN A 134 4.44 -22.20 -17.10
CA ASN A 134 4.63 -23.54 -16.54
C ASN A 134 6.02 -23.70 -15.89
N VAL A 135 6.28 -24.89 -15.34
CA VAL A 135 7.55 -25.19 -14.66
C VAL A 135 8.77 -25.08 -15.58
N ALA A 136 8.65 -25.47 -16.85
CA ALA A 136 9.76 -25.38 -17.81
C ALA A 136 10.13 -23.91 -18.11
N ASP A 137 9.13 -23.02 -18.20
CA ASP A 137 9.38 -21.59 -18.34
C ASP A 137 10.08 -21.04 -17.08
N THR A 138 9.61 -21.47 -15.92
CA THR A 138 10.17 -21.08 -14.62
C THR A 138 11.64 -21.46 -14.49
N ASP A 139 11.98 -22.71 -14.85
CA ASP A 139 13.37 -23.19 -14.80
C ASP A 139 14.27 -22.38 -15.73
N ARG A 140 13.77 -22.03 -16.94
CA ARG A 140 14.51 -21.18 -17.89
C ARG A 140 14.71 -19.76 -17.38
N ILE A 141 13.65 -19.15 -16.83
CA ILE A 141 13.73 -17.79 -16.29
C ILE A 141 14.67 -17.76 -15.07
N LYS A 142 14.55 -18.71 -14.14
CA LYS A 142 15.42 -18.80 -12.96
C LYS A 142 16.89 -18.97 -13.34
N ALA A 143 17.17 -19.88 -14.29
CA ALA A 143 18.53 -20.08 -14.78
C ALA A 143 19.09 -18.84 -15.48
N TRP A 144 18.24 -18.08 -16.18
CA TRP A 144 18.65 -16.83 -16.82
C TRP A 144 18.89 -15.72 -15.79
N ALA A 145 17.97 -15.48 -14.90
CA ALA A 145 18.05 -14.44 -13.85
C ALA A 145 19.24 -14.68 -12.88
N GLY A 146 19.67 -15.93 -12.70
CA GLY A 146 20.82 -16.28 -11.86
C GLY A 146 22.20 -16.02 -12.48
N ARG A 147 22.27 -15.56 -13.74
CA ARG A 147 23.55 -15.24 -14.40
C ARG A 147 24.11 -13.93 -13.86
N GLN A 148 25.42 -13.85 -13.70
CA GLN A 148 26.08 -12.66 -13.12
C GLN A 148 25.94 -11.39 -13.98
N GLU A 149 25.81 -11.56 -15.29
CA GLU A 149 25.64 -10.47 -16.25
C GLU A 149 24.23 -9.86 -16.24
N VAL A 150 23.22 -10.55 -15.71
CA VAL A 150 21.84 -10.06 -15.67
C VAL A 150 21.68 -9.05 -14.52
N LYS A 151 21.59 -7.78 -14.87
CA LYS A 151 21.46 -6.65 -13.92
C LYS A 151 20.18 -5.86 -14.10
N LYS A 152 19.61 -5.86 -15.31
CA LYS A 152 18.43 -5.08 -15.67
C LYS A 152 17.33 -5.97 -16.24
N ALA A 153 16.12 -5.82 -15.73
CA ALA A 153 14.95 -6.50 -16.24
C ALA A 153 13.85 -5.51 -16.63
N VAL A 154 13.16 -5.81 -17.72
CA VAL A 154 11.94 -5.11 -18.11
C VAL A 154 10.78 -6.09 -18.01
N VAL A 155 9.76 -5.73 -17.23
CA VAL A 155 8.51 -6.47 -17.11
C VAL A 155 7.44 -5.73 -17.91
N VAL A 156 6.89 -6.36 -18.93
CA VAL A 156 5.86 -5.77 -19.79
C VAL A 156 4.49 -6.27 -19.35
N GLY A 157 3.67 -5.35 -18.85
CA GLY A 157 2.37 -5.61 -18.25
C GLY A 157 2.40 -5.64 -16.72
N ALA A 158 1.52 -4.85 -16.10
CA ALA A 158 1.41 -4.65 -14.66
C ALA A 158 0.18 -5.34 -14.04
N GLY A 159 -0.22 -6.50 -14.57
CA GLY A 159 -1.17 -7.42 -13.94
C GLY A 159 -0.53 -8.22 -12.79
N PHE A 160 -1.26 -9.17 -12.20
CA PHE A 160 -0.78 -9.98 -11.07
C PHE A 160 0.58 -10.63 -11.34
N ILE A 161 0.72 -11.35 -12.45
CA ILE A 161 1.97 -12.05 -12.81
C ILE A 161 3.12 -11.05 -12.97
N GLY A 162 2.86 -9.90 -13.63
CA GLY A 162 3.88 -8.88 -13.84
C GLY A 162 4.38 -8.27 -12.54
N LEU A 163 3.49 -7.96 -11.61
CA LEU A 163 3.84 -7.39 -10.31
C LEU A 163 4.59 -8.39 -9.43
N GLU A 164 4.14 -9.66 -9.39
CA GLU A 164 4.85 -10.73 -8.66
C GLU A 164 6.24 -10.97 -9.25
N MET A 165 6.38 -10.96 -10.59
CA MET A 165 7.68 -11.07 -11.23
C MET A 165 8.58 -9.87 -10.96
N ALA A 166 8.02 -8.64 -10.98
CA ALA A 166 8.78 -7.43 -10.69
C ALA A 166 9.32 -7.43 -9.26
N GLU A 167 8.51 -7.82 -8.26
CA GLU A 167 8.95 -7.99 -6.88
C GLU A 167 10.06 -9.04 -6.78
N ASN A 168 9.81 -10.25 -7.29
CA ASN A 168 10.74 -11.36 -7.12
C ASN A 168 12.08 -11.13 -7.85
N LEU A 169 12.10 -10.48 -8.99
CA LEU A 169 13.34 -10.09 -9.68
C LEU A 169 14.07 -8.97 -8.93
N HIS A 170 13.32 -8.01 -8.36
CA HIS A 170 13.91 -6.95 -7.53
C HIS A 170 14.60 -7.52 -6.27
N GLU A 171 13.98 -8.48 -5.58
CA GLU A 171 14.55 -9.16 -4.41
C GLU A 171 15.84 -9.94 -4.74
N LEU A 172 16.01 -10.37 -6.01
CA LEU A 172 17.29 -10.93 -6.49
C LEU A 172 18.37 -9.86 -6.75
N GLY A 173 18.09 -8.58 -6.49
CA GLY A 173 19.00 -7.46 -6.73
C GLY A 173 19.06 -7.01 -8.19
N ILE A 174 18.12 -7.44 -9.03
CA ILE A 174 18.00 -7.00 -10.43
C ILE A 174 17.23 -5.68 -10.47
N GLN A 175 17.74 -4.71 -11.20
CA GLN A 175 17.08 -3.44 -11.45
C GLN A 175 15.88 -3.65 -12.38
N VAL A 176 14.67 -3.47 -11.85
CA VAL A 176 13.43 -3.75 -12.58
C VAL A 176 12.76 -2.46 -13.06
N THR A 177 12.28 -2.48 -14.29
CA THR A 177 11.36 -1.47 -14.84
C THR A 177 10.10 -2.16 -15.36
N VAL A 178 8.95 -1.74 -14.89
CA VAL A 178 7.64 -2.22 -15.36
C VAL A 178 7.09 -1.25 -16.40
N VAL A 179 6.63 -1.77 -17.54
CA VAL A 179 6.00 -1.00 -18.62
C VAL A 179 4.54 -1.43 -18.73
N GLU A 180 3.62 -0.49 -18.59
CA GLU A 180 2.18 -0.73 -18.63
C GLU A 180 1.48 0.26 -19.58
N MET A 181 0.68 -0.26 -20.49
CA MET A 181 -0.06 0.54 -21.48
C MET A 181 -1.22 1.34 -20.84
N ALA A 182 -1.78 0.82 -19.75
CA ALA A 182 -2.82 1.51 -19.02
C ALA A 182 -2.25 2.64 -18.14
N ASP A 183 -3.15 3.47 -17.64
CA ASP A 183 -2.85 4.55 -16.70
C ASP A 183 -2.58 4.06 -15.26
N GLN A 184 -2.71 2.77 -15.01
CA GLN A 184 -2.54 2.16 -13.69
C GLN A 184 -2.09 0.70 -13.75
N VAL A 185 -1.53 0.23 -12.64
CA VAL A 185 -1.27 -1.19 -12.39
C VAL A 185 -2.55 -1.90 -11.91
N MET A 186 -2.57 -3.23 -11.91
CA MET A 186 -3.64 -4.08 -11.37
C MET A 186 -5.04 -3.71 -11.89
N PRO A 187 -5.40 -4.06 -13.13
CA PRO A 187 -6.70 -3.74 -13.73
C PRO A 187 -7.95 -4.07 -12.90
N PRO A 188 -7.96 -5.08 -12.00
CA PRO A 188 -9.12 -5.36 -11.14
C PRO A 188 -9.41 -4.33 -10.05
N VAL A 189 -8.45 -3.47 -9.69
CA VAL A 189 -8.69 -2.39 -8.72
C VAL A 189 -8.95 -1.06 -9.42
N ASP A 190 -9.58 -0.13 -8.69
CA ASP A 190 -9.78 1.25 -9.15
C ASP A 190 -8.52 2.09 -8.91
N PHE A 191 -8.45 3.26 -9.57
CA PHE A 191 -7.23 4.08 -9.58
C PHE A 191 -6.78 4.51 -8.18
N GLU A 192 -7.73 4.79 -7.26
CA GLU A 192 -7.45 5.19 -5.88
C GLU A 192 -6.67 4.11 -5.08
N ILE A 193 -6.91 2.85 -5.41
CA ILE A 193 -6.21 1.71 -4.81
C ILE A 193 -4.89 1.47 -5.52
N ALA A 194 -4.89 1.53 -6.87
CA ALA A 194 -3.68 1.39 -7.67
C ALA A 194 -2.62 2.46 -7.35
N ALA A 195 -3.05 3.70 -7.06
CA ALA A 195 -2.15 4.79 -6.71
C ALA A 195 -1.30 4.52 -5.46
N VAL A 196 -1.84 3.75 -4.50
CA VAL A 196 -1.06 3.30 -3.32
C VAL A 196 0.05 2.33 -3.74
N VAL A 197 -0.22 1.47 -4.73
CA VAL A 197 0.78 0.55 -5.29
C VAL A 197 1.84 1.33 -6.09
N HIS A 198 1.43 2.34 -6.88
CA HIS A 198 2.38 3.20 -7.60
C HIS A 198 3.37 3.87 -6.64
N GLN A 199 2.88 4.36 -5.48
CA GLN A 199 3.74 4.94 -4.46
C GLN A 199 4.74 3.91 -3.90
N GLN A 200 4.32 2.66 -3.71
CA GLN A 200 5.21 1.58 -3.25
C GLN A 200 6.34 1.31 -4.25
N PHE A 201 6.06 1.31 -5.55
CA PHE A 201 7.10 1.19 -6.60
C PHE A 201 8.13 2.31 -6.49
N LYS A 202 7.67 3.55 -6.28
CA LYS A 202 8.53 4.71 -6.07
C LYS A 202 9.40 4.57 -4.82
N ASP A 203 8.81 4.17 -3.71
CA ASP A 203 9.50 4.02 -2.44
C ASP A 203 10.55 2.89 -2.51
N ARG A 204 10.28 1.82 -3.28
CA ARG A 204 11.19 0.70 -3.55
C ARG A 204 12.18 0.98 -4.71
N LYS A 205 12.12 2.15 -5.34
CA LYS A 205 12.98 2.54 -6.49
C LYS A 205 12.87 1.59 -7.68
N VAL A 206 11.72 0.95 -7.86
CA VAL A 206 11.41 0.13 -9.02
C VAL A 206 10.83 1.04 -10.11
N GLY A 207 11.35 0.93 -11.33
CA GLY A 207 10.87 1.71 -12.46
C GLY A 207 9.42 1.36 -12.81
N LEU A 208 8.59 2.36 -13.04
CA LEU A 208 7.21 2.18 -13.48
C LEU A 208 6.88 3.20 -14.57
N LEU A 209 6.60 2.71 -15.76
CA LEU A 209 6.18 3.50 -16.92
C LEU A 209 4.73 3.16 -17.24
N LEU A 210 3.84 4.07 -16.92
CA LEU A 210 2.40 3.98 -17.22
C LEU A 210 2.10 4.72 -18.52
N GLN A 211 0.99 4.35 -19.16
CA GLN A 211 0.56 4.90 -20.47
C GLN A 211 1.64 4.73 -21.54
N GLU A 212 2.45 3.66 -21.42
CA GLU A 212 3.55 3.39 -22.31
C GLU A 212 3.43 1.96 -22.87
N ALA A 213 3.71 1.80 -24.15
CA ALA A 213 3.58 0.52 -24.82
C ALA A 213 4.86 0.14 -25.56
N VAL A 214 5.16 -1.16 -25.55
CA VAL A 214 6.27 -1.71 -26.33
C VAL A 214 5.93 -1.69 -27.81
N ALA A 215 6.90 -1.30 -28.63
CA ALA A 215 6.83 -1.32 -30.09
C ALA A 215 7.60 -2.51 -30.68
N ALA A 216 8.85 -2.72 -30.25
CA ALA A 216 9.74 -3.77 -30.76
C ALA A 216 10.80 -4.17 -29.73
N PHE A 217 11.51 -5.25 -30.03
CA PHE A 217 12.70 -5.69 -29.29
C PHE A 217 13.87 -5.84 -30.24
N CYS A 218 15.03 -5.31 -29.86
CA CYS A 218 16.24 -5.40 -30.63
C CYS A 218 17.35 -6.06 -29.83
N LYS A 219 18.14 -6.93 -30.43
CA LYS A 219 19.38 -7.44 -29.82
C LYS A 219 20.50 -6.42 -30.05
N THR A 220 21.21 -6.05 -28.98
CA THR A 220 22.36 -5.15 -29.05
C THR A 220 23.62 -5.87 -28.55
N GLU A 221 24.77 -5.25 -28.70
CA GLU A 221 26.04 -5.78 -28.16
C GLU A 221 25.99 -5.93 -26.62
N ASN A 222 25.17 -5.09 -25.94
CA ASN A 222 25.08 -5.00 -24.49
C ASN A 222 23.77 -5.62 -23.94
N GLY A 223 23.15 -6.56 -24.64
CA GLY A 223 21.91 -7.21 -24.19
C GLY A 223 20.71 -6.96 -25.11
N LEU A 224 19.56 -6.66 -24.50
CA LEU A 224 18.30 -6.38 -25.17
C LEU A 224 17.96 -4.89 -25.11
N GLN A 225 17.41 -4.34 -26.17
CA GLN A 225 16.78 -3.04 -26.20
C GLN A 225 15.28 -3.21 -26.41
N VAL A 226 14.49 -2.65 -25.48
CA VAL A 226 13.03 -2.59 -25.56
C VAL A 226 12.63 -1.22 -26.08
N GLU A 227 12.12 -1.16 -27.29
CA GLU A 227 11.66 0.07 -27.93
C GLU A 227 10.20 0.34 -27.54
N LEU A 228 9.94 1.58 -27.10
CA LEU A 228 8.62 2.02 -26.69
C LEU A 228 7.96 2.85 -27.79
N LYS A 229 6.64 2.89 -27.80
CA LYS A 229 5.89 3.68 -28.80
C LYS A 229 6.14 5.19 -28.70
N SER A 230 6.55 5.68 -27.56
CA SER A 230 6.97 7.08 -27.36
C SER A 230 8.29 7.43 -28.04
N GLY A 231 9.01 6.45 -28.60
CA GLY A 231 10.37 6.61 -29.13
C GLY A 231 11.49 6.43 -28.09
N LYS A 232 11.15 6.21 -26.81
CA LYS A 232 12.12 5.86 -25.77
C LYS A 232 12.59 4.41 -25.94
N ALA A 233 13.79 4.12 -25.47
CA ALA A 233 14.34 2.77 -25.44
C ALA A 233 14.86 2.42 -24.05
N LEU A 234 14.59 1.20 -23.60
CA LEU A 234 15.07 0.65 -22.33
C LEU A 234 16.08 -0.45 -22.61
N GLN A 235 17.21 -0.41 -21.91
CA GLN A 235 18.19 -1.49 -21.94
C GLN A 235 17.79 -2.57 -20.92
N ALA A 236 17.84 -3.84 -21.32
CA ALA A 236 17.49 -4.97 -20.49
C ALA A 236 18.40 -6.17 -20.76
N ASP A 237 18.65 -6.98 -19.76
CA ASP A 237 19.30 -8.28 -19.87
C ASP A 237 18.27 -9.42 -19.82
N LEU A 238 17.07 -9.10 -19.33
CA LEU A 238 15.95 -10.00 -19.16
C LEU A 238 14.64 -9.25 -19.44
N VAL A 239 13.74 -9.84 -20.22
CA VAL A 239 12.39 -9.32 -20.44
C VAL A 239 11.36 -10.38 -20.05
N ILE A 240 10.36 -9.98 -19.24
CA ILE A 240 9.20 -10.81 -18.91
C ILE A 240 7.96 -10.21 -19.58
N LEU A 241 7.30 -10.99 -20.41
CA LEU A 241 6.04 -10.62 -21.05
C LEU A 241 4.86 -11.13 -20.22
N SER A 242 4.10 -10.24 -19.62
CA SER A 242 2.94 -10.52 -18.76
C SER A 242 1.72 -9.67 -19.13
N ILE A 243 1.50 -9.45 -20.42
CA ILE A 243 0.44 -8.60 -20.99
C ILE A 243 -0.96 -9.23 -21.01
N GLY A 244 -1.14 -10.31 -20.29
CA GLY A 244 -2.39 -11.04 -20.14
C GLY A 244 -2.34 -12.45 -20.71
N VAL A 245 -3.45 -13.16 -20.50
CA VAL A 245 -3.67 -14.55 -20.94
C VAL A 245 -4.99 -14.65 -21.69
N ARG A 246 -5.12 -15.66 -22.51
CA ARG A 246 -6.36 -16.01 -23.21
C ARG A 246 -6.71 -17.48 -22.99
N PRO A 247 -8.01 -17.86 -23.00
CA PRO A 247 -8.42 -19.24 -22.90
C PRO A 247 -7.79 -20.11 -24.02
N ASP A 248 -7.26 -21.29 -23.68
CA ASP A 248 -6.88 -22.28 -24.71
C ASP A 248 -8.13 -23.01 -25.15
N ASN A 249 -8.81 -22.47 -26.18
CA ASN A 249 -10.05 -22.97 -26.72
C ASN A 249 -9.86 -23.77 -28.01
N ARG A 250 -8.61 -23.96 -28.49
CA ARG A 250 -8.30 -24.53 -29.79
C ARG A 250 -8.95 -25.91 -30.01
N LEU A 251 -8.75 -26.86 -29.09
CA LEU A 251 -9.31 -28.20 -29.18
C LEU A 251 -10.83 -28.19 -29.23
N ALA A 252 -11.45 -27.36 -28.40
CA ALA A 252 -12.92 -27.25 -28.38
C ALA A 252 -13.47 -26.67 -29.67
N LYS A 253 -12.84 -25.63 -30.21
CA LYS A 253 -13.22 -24.97 -31.47
C LYS A 253 -13.08 -25.93 -32.67
N GLU A 254 -11.94 -26.62 -32.76
CA GLU A 254 -11.67 -27.60 -33.84
C GLU A 254 -12.61 -28.81 -33.76
N ALA A 255 -13.09 -29.16 -32.55
CA ALA A 255 -14.09 -30.20 -32.33
C ALA A 255 -15.55 -29.75 -32.58
N GLY A 256 -15.78 -28.50 -33.02
CA GLY A 256 -17.11 -27.95 -33.26
C GLY A 256 -17.90 -27.63 -31.99
N LEU A 257 -17.25 -27.56 -30.81
CA LEU A 257 -17.92 -27.16 -29.57
C LEU A 257 -18.16 -25.65 -29.56
N LYS A 258 -19.25 -25.24 -28.91
CA LYS A 258 -19.61 -23.84 -28.80
C LYS A 258 -18.56 -23.06 -28.01
N ILE A 259 -18.08 -21.97 -28.60
CA ILE A 259 -17.22 -20.97 -27.92
C ILE A 259 -18.07 -19.76 -27.54
N GLY A 260 -17.88 -19.23 -26.34
CA GLY A 260 -18.63 -18.10 -25.85
C GLY A 260 -18.12 -16.78 -26.36
N GLU A 261 -18.78 -15.69 -25.93
CA GLU A 261 -18.52 -14.31 -26.39
C GLU A 261 -17.13 -13.80 -25.93
N THR A 262 -16.64 -14.26 -24.78
CA THR A 262 -15.33 -13.88 -24.24
C THR A 262 -14.17 -14.74 -24.78
N GLY A 263 -14.49 -15.69 -25.66
CA GLY A 263 -13.53 -16.64 -26.22
C GLY A 263 -13.31 -17.87 -25.35
N GLY A 264 -13.96 -18.00 -24.21
CA GLY A 264 -13.95 -19.23 -23.41
C GLY A 264 -14.81 -20.33 -24.01
N ILE A 265 -14.55 -21.58 -23.63
CA ILE A 265 -15.41 -22.72 -23.97
C ILE A 265 -16.75 -22.51 -23.26
N TRP A 266 -17.84 -22.41 -24.03
CA TRP A 266 -19.17 -22.29 -23.47
C TRP A 266 -19.54 -23.53 -22.66
N VAL A 267 -20.04 -23.34 -21.45
CA VAL A 267 -20.60 -24.40 -20.62
C VAL A 267 -21.96 -24.00 -20.07
N ASN A 268 -22.80 -25.02 -19.83
CA ASN A 268 -24.03 -24.82 -19.07
C ASN A 268 -23.72 -24.72 -17.54
N GLU A 269 -24.76 -24.56 -16.75
CA GLU A 269 -24.63 -24.49 -15.28
C GLU A 269 -24.02 -25.76 -14.64
N TYR A 270 -24.00 -26.89 -15.34
CA TYR A 270 -23.41 -28.16 -14.88
C TYR A 270 -21.97 -28.35 -15.36
N LEU A 271 -21.36 -27.35 -15.99
CA LEU A 271 -20.02 -27.40 -16.60
C LEU A 271 -19.94 -28.32 -17.82
N GLN A 272 -21.08 -28.68 -18.42
CA GLN A 272 -21.19 -29.48 -19.65
C GLN A 272 -21.14 -28.53 -20.86
N THR A 273 -20.37 -28.89 -21.85
CA THR A 273 -20.25 -28.14 -23.12
C THR A 273 -21.50 -28.28 -23.99
N SER A 274 -21.45 -27.84 -25.23
CA SER A 274 -22.53 -28.08 -26.20
C SER A 274 -22.68 -29.56 -26.61
N HIS A 275 -21.74 -30.42 -26.19
CA HIS A 275 -21.82 -31.86 -26.39
C HIS A 275 -22.13 -32.60 -25.07
N PRO A 276 -23.07 -33.54 -25.02
CA PRO A 276 -23.57 -34.17 -23.78
C PRO A 276 -22.55 -35.04 -23.03
N ASP A 277 -21.48 -35.48 -23.69
CA ASP A 277 -20.45 -36.32 -23.09
C ASP A 277 -19.15 -35.56 -22.85
N ILE A 278 -19.12 -34.24 -23.12
CA ILE A 278 -17.92 -33.40 -22.96
C ILE A 278 -18.20 -32.28 -21.98
N TYR A 279 -17.38 -32.19 -20.97
CA TYR A 279 -17.39 -31.15 -19.94
C TYR A 279 -16.14 -30.27 -20.04
N ALA A 280 -16.15 -29.08 -19.46
CA ALA A 280 -14.96 -28.22 -19.41
C ALA A 280 -14.85 -27.48 -18.07
N VAL A 281 -13.62 -27.26 -17.60
CA VAL A 281 -13.32 -26.63 -16.33
C VAL A 281 -12.04 -25.78 -16.41
N GLY A 282 -11.86 -24.90 -15.45
CA GLY A 282 -10.66 -24.07 -15.29
C GLY A 282 -10.69 -22.81 -16.15
N ASP A 283 -9.52 -22.27 -16.43
CA ASP A 283 -9.32 -20.97 -17.07
C ASP A 283 -9.85 -20.91 -18.50
N ALA A 284 -10.14 -22.09 -19.09
CA ALA A 284 -10.61 -22.20 -20.47
C ALA A 284 -12.10 -21.91 -20.66
N ILE A 285 -12.91 -21.89 -19.61
CA ILE A 285 -14.38 -21.82 -19.71
C ILE A 285 -14.93 -20.42 -19.55
N GLU A 286 -16.06 -20.16 -20.23
CA GLU A 286 -16.91 -19.00 -20.05
C GLU A 286 -18.14 -19.35 -19.22
N PHE A 287 -18.47 -18.49 -18.27
CA PHE A 287 -19.65 -18.64 -17.41
C PHE A 287 -20.25 -17.27 -17.07
N PRO A 288 -21.55 -17.19 -16.67
CA PRO A 288 -22.16 -15.94 -16.25
C PRO A 288 -21.53 -15.41 -14.93
N HIS A 289 -21.10 -14.14 -14.92
CA HIS A 289 -20.59 -13.51 -13.70
C HIS A 289 -21.72 -13.29 -12.67
N PRO A 290 -21.58 -13.73 -11.41
CA PRO A 290 -22.68 -13.71 -10.44
C PRO A 290 -23.27 -12.33 -10.12
N VAL A 291 -22.49 -11.25 -10.26
CA VAL A 291 -22.93 -9.89 -9.97
C VAL A 291 -23.60 -9.26 -11.19
N SER A 292 -23.00 -9.37 -12.39
CA SER A 292 -23.49 -8.69 -13.59
C SER A 292 -24.40 -9.56 -14.48
N GLY A 293 -24.39 -10.88 -14.31
CA GLY A 293 -25.05 -11.81 -15.21
C GLY A 293 -24.41 -11.94 -16.60
N ARG A 294 -23.36 -11.14 -16.89
CA ARG A 294 -22.68 -11.12 -18.19
C ARG A 294 -21.67 -12.26 -18.32
N PRO A 295 -21.40 -12.73 -19.54
CA PRO A 295 -20.35 -13.73 -19.79
C PRO A 295 -18.99 -13.25 -19.22
N SER A 296 -18.26 -14.16 -18.58
CA SER A 296 -16.99 -13.84 -17.92
C SER A 296 -16.02 -15.02 -17.91
N LEU A 297 -14.75 -14.72 -17.72
CA LEU A 297 -13.66 -15.67 -17.53
C LEU A 297 -13.09 -15.52 -16.12
N SER A 298 -12.43 -16.56 -15.62
CA SER A 298 -11.72 -16.54 -14.35
C SER A 298 -10.43 -17.32 -14.44
N PHE A 299 -9.29 -16.64 -14.39
CA PHE A 299 -7.95 -17.22 -14.43
C PHE A 299 -7.40 -17.44 -13.01
N LEU A 300 -8.18 -18.15 -12.17
CA LEU A 300 -7.89 -18.34 -10.75
C LEU A 300 -8.00 -19.82 -10.36
N ALA A 301 -7.01 -20.29 -9.60
CA ALA A 301 -6.93 -21.67 -9.15
C ALA A 301 -8.09 -22.08 -8.22
N GLY A 302 -8.58 -21.17 -7.37
CA GLY A 302 -9.72 -21.45 -6.48
C GLY A 302 -11.00 -21.85 -7.22
N PRO A 303 -11.50 -21.03 -8.15
CA PRO A 303 -12.59 -21.38 -9.04
C PRO A 303 -12.35 -22.68 -9.81
N ALA A 304 -11.18 -22.87 -10.43
CA ALA A 304 -10.85 -24.08 -11.19
C ALA A 304 -10.96 -25.35 -10.36
N ASN A 305 -10.48 -25.36 -9.11
CA ASN A 305 -10.60 -26.50 -8.19
C ASN A 305 -12.05 -26.78 -7.80
N LYS A 306 -12.86 -25.73 -7.56
CA LYS A 306 -14.30 -25.90 -7.27
C LYS A 306 -15.04 -26.45 -8.46
N GLN A 307 -14.73 -25.96 -9.67
CA GLN A 307 -15.29 -26.46 -10.92
C GLN A 307 -14.96 -27.94 -11.13
N GLY A 308 -13.71 -28.33 -10.91
CA GLY A 308 -13.29 -29.73 -11.02
C GLY A 308 -14.09 -30.66 -10.11
N ARG A 309 -14.35 -30.25 -8.88
CA ARG A 309 -15.18 -30.99 -7.94
C ARG A 309 -16.64 -31.12 -8.42
N ILE A 310 -17.26 -30.01 -8.83
CA ILE A 310 -18.65 -29.95 -9.31
C ILE A 310 -18.80 -30.75 -10.61
N CYS A 311 -17.86 -30.62 -11.53
CA CYS A 311 -17.83 -31.35 -12.79
C CYS A 311 -17.85 -32.88 -12.58
N ALA A 312 -16.99 -33.37 -11.68
CA ALA A 312 -16.94 -34.80 -11.37
C ALA A 312 -18.26 -35.30 -10.75
N GLU A 313 -18.90 -34.54 -9.87
CA GLU A 313 -20.20 -34.86 -9.29
C GLU A 313 -21.28 -34.92 -10.41
N ASN A 314 -21.30 -33.93 -11.32
CA ASN A 314 -22.27 -33.91 -12.43
C ASN A 314 -22.05 -35.03 -13.45
N ILE A 315 -20.81 -35.44 -13.67
CA ILE A 315 -20.50 -36.57 -14.57
C ILE A 315 -21.05 -37.89 -14.00
N VAL A 316 -20.89 -38.12 -12.69
CA VAL A 316 -21.23 -39.39 -12.06
C VAL A 316 -22.72 -39.46 -11.70
N ASP A 317 -23.23 -38.36 -11.11
CA ASP A 317 -24.59 -38.32 -10.55
C ASP A 317 -25.64 -37.72 -11.48
N GLY A 318 -25.24 -37.25 -12.69
CA GLY A 318 -26.19 -36.85 -13.74
C GLY A 318 -26.64 -35.39 -13.74
N ASN A 319 -25.71 -34.42 -13.62
CA ASN A 319 -26.03 -32.99 -13.71
C ASN A 319 -26.94 -32.46 -12.58
N ILE A 320 -26.58 -32.76 -11.33
CA ILE A 320 -27.36 -32.39 -10.16
C ILE A 320 -26.87 -31.10 -9.45
N ARG A 321 -25.65 -30.68 -9.70
CA ARG A 321 -25.02 -29.58 -8.93
C ARG A 321 -24.61 -28.40 -9.83
N PRO A 322 -25.36 -27.29 -9.80
CA PRO A 322 -25.04 -26.15 -10.63
C PRO A 322 -23.77 -25.39 -10.11
N TYR A 323 -22.95 -24.96 -11.02
CA TYR A 323 -21.86 -24.01 -10.80
C TYR A 323 -22.40 -22.59 -10.84
N LYS A 324 -22.33 -21.89 -9.71
CA LYS A 324 -22.87 -20.52 -9.55
C LYS A 324 -21.90 -19.42 -9.99
N GLY A 325 -20.90 -19.72 -10.82
CA GLY A 325 -19.89 -18.75 -11.28
C GLY A 325 -18.86 -18.36 -10.20
N ALA A 326 -17.95 -17.48 -10.57
CA ALA A 326 -16.94 -16.88 -9.69
C ALA A 326 -17.05 -15.35 -9.72
N ILE A 327 -16.90 -14.72 -8.57
CA ILE A 327 -16.94 -13.24 -8.44
C ILE A 327 -15.57 -12.57 -8.64
N GLY A 328 -14.53 -13.35 -9.00
CA GLY A 328 -13.20 -12.81 -9.30
C GLY A 328 -12.42 -12.34 -8.08
N THR A 329 -12.61 -12.98 -6.91
CA THR A 329 -11.81 -12.61 -5.71
C THR A 329 -10.35 -12.97 -5.93
N ALA A 330 -9.50 -11.93 -5.98
CA ALA A 330 -8.08 -12.03 -6.24
C ALA A 330 -7.30 -11.16 -5.24
N ILE A 331 -6.10 -11.62 -4.90
CA ILE A 331 -5.21 -10.94 -3.95
C ILE A 331 -3.76 -11.13 -4.42
N ALA A 332 -2.95 -10.10 -4.24
CA ALA A 332 -1.51 -10.14 -4.49
C ALA A 332 -0.74 -9.49 -3.34
N LYS A 333 0.45 -9.98 -3.13
CA LYS A 333 1.50 -9.29 -2.39
C LYS A 333 2.29 -8.43 -3.38
N VAL A 334 2.49 -7.16 -3.07
CA VAL A 334 3.33 -6.24 -3.84
C VAL A 334 4.28 -5.57 -2.85
N PHE A 335 5.47 -6.13 -2.70
CA PHE A 335 6.41 -5.83 -1.63
C PHE A 335 5.75 -6.00 -0.25
N ASP A 336 5.60 -4.93 0.53
CA ASP A 336 4.94 -5.00 1.85
C ASP A 336 3.42 -4.91 1.77
N LEU A 337 2.88 -4.49 0.63
CA LEU A 337 1.45 -4.31 0.47
C LEU A 337 0.75 -5.62 0.14
N THR A 338 -0.39 -5.80 0.78
CA THR A 338 -1.43 -6.74 0.36
C THR A 338 -2.49 -5.95 -0.39
N VAL A 339 -2.75 -6.32 -1.64
CA VAL A 339 -3.74 -5.66 -2.50
C VAL A 339 -4.72 -6.69 -3.02
N GLY A 340 -6.01 -6.45 -2.86
CA GLY A 340 -7.01 -7.39 -3.31
C GLY A 340 -8.29 -6.74 -3.81
N ALA A 341 -9.00 -7.47 -4.67
CA ALA A 341 -10.28 -7.07 -5.23
C ALA A 341 -11.24 -8.26 -5.32
N THR A 342 -12.53 -7.96 -5.31
CA THR A 342 -13.61 -8.93 -5.49
C THR A 342 -14.81 -8.26 -6.13
N GLY A 343 -15.56 -8.96 -6.99
CA GLY A 343 -16.65 -8.36 -7.77
C GLY A 343 -16.15 -7.46 -8.90
N LEU A 344 -16.84 -6.35 -9.12
CA LEU A 344 -16.64 -5.47 -10.26
C LEU A 344 -16.02 -4.13 -9.84
N SER A 345 -14.94 -3.72 -10.51
CA SER A 345 -14.37 -2.37 -10.35
C SER A 345 -15.25 -1.31 -11.01
N ALA A 346 -15.09 -0.05 -10.63
CA ALA A 346 -15.81 1.09 -11.20
C ALA A 346 -15.69 1.14 -12.73
N ARG A 347 -14.46 0.91 -13.26
CA ARG A 347 -14.21 0.86 -14.72
C ARG A 347 -15.02 -0.24 -15.42
N VAL A 348 -15.19 -1.40 -14.78
CA VAL A 348 -16.00 -2.50 -15.34
C VAL A 348 -17.48 -2.16 -15.29
N LEU A 349 -17.97 -1.58 -14.19
CA LEU A 349 -19.36 -1.13 -14.03
C LEU A 349 -19.72 -0.08 -15.07
N GLU A 350 -18.86 0.92 -15.27
CA GLU A 350 -19.02 1.95 -16.29
C GLU A 350 -19.13 1.36 -17.70
N ARG A 351 -18.21 0.46 -18.06
CA ARG A 351 -18.22 -0.24 -19.37
C ARG A 351 -19.50 -1.06 -19.59
N LEU A 352 -20.04 -1.64 -18.53
CA LEU A 352 -21.29 -2.43 -18.58
C LEU A 352 -22.55 -1.57 -18.50
N GLY A 353 -22.44 -0.26 -18.30
CA GLY A 353 -23.56 0.64 -18.11
C GLY A 353 -24.35 0.39 -16.81
N ILE A 354 -23.72 -0.17 -15.79
CA ILE A 354 -24.34 -0.44 -14.49
C ILE A 354 -24.16 0.79 -13.60
N THR A 355 -25.26 1.37 -13.12
CA THR A 355 -25.22 2.50 -12.18
C THR A 355 -24.66 2.06 -10.84
N TRP A 356 -23.75 2.84 -10.26
CA TRP A 356 -23.09 2.53 -9.01
C TRP A 356 -22.72 3.78 -8.22
N GLN A 357 -22.50 3.60 -6.94
CA GLN A 357 -21.86 4.56 -6.03
C GLN A 357 -20.71 3.88 -5.29
N GLU A 358 -19.85 4.71 -4.69
CA GLU A 358 -18.68 4.22 -3.94
C GLU A 358 -18.67 4.70 -2.49
N ALA A 359 -17.99 3.96 -1.65
CA ALA A 359 -17.54 4.39 -0.33
C ALA A 359 -16.08 4.02 -0.15
N ILE A 360 -15.27 4.96 0.37
CA ILE A 360 -13.85 4.77 0.67
C ILE A 360 -13.64 5.04 2.16
N VAL A 361 -12.92 4.14 2.83
CA VAL A 361 -12.56 4.25 4.25
C VAL A 361 -11.06 3.98 4.41
N HIS A 362 -10.40 4.84 5.18
CA HIS A 362 -9.06 4.63 5.70
C HIS A 362 -9.16 4.33 7.19
N ALA A 363 -8.67 3.16 7.60
CA ALA A 363 -8.75 2.70 8.98
C ALA A 363 -7.50 1.90 9.37
N GLY A 364 -7.25 1.75 10.66
CA GLY A 364 -6.17 0.89 11.15
C GLY A 364 -6.49 -0.60 11.01
N SER A 365 -5.46 -1.43 10.93
CA SER A 365 -5.58 -2.89 10.92
C SER A 365 -6.27 -3.43 12.18
N HIS A 366 -6.09 -2.74 13.30
CA HIS A 366 -6.71 -3.02 14.59
C HIS A 366 -6.85 -1.72 15.41
N ALA A 367 -7.29 -1.82 16.68
CA ALA A 367 -7.53 -0.68 17.55
C ALA A 367 -6.30 0.21 17.68
N GLY A 368 -6.42 1.52 17.37
CA GLY A 368 -5.29 2.45 17.33
C GLY A 368 -4.64 2.73 18.68
N TYR A 369 -5.29 2.39 19.80
CA TYR A 369 -4.69 2.46 21.14
C TYR A 369 -3.84 1.22 21.48
N TYR A 370 -3.89 0.17 20.66
CA TYR A 370 -3.02 -1.00 20.76
C TYR A 370 -1.83 -0.82 19.82
N PRO A 371 -0.59 -1.11 20.27
CA PRO A 371 0.61 -0.88 19.48
C PRO A 371 0.62 -1.63 18.15
N GLY A 372 1.22 -1.06 17.12
CA GLY A 372 1.42 -1.72 15.83
C GLY A 372 0.26 -1.60 14.84
N SER A 373 -0.77 -0.80 15.12
CA SER A 373 -1.85 -0.55 14.16
C SER A 373 -1.32 0.16 12.92
N ILE A 374 -1.53 -0.45 11.75
CA ILE A 374 -1.08 0.06 10.45
C ILE A 374 -2.29 0.42 9.60
N PRO A 375 -2.31 1.59 8.94
CA PRO A 375 -3.45 2.02 8.15
C PRO A 375 -3.63 1.17 6.88
N MET A 376 -4.90 0.88 6.56
CA MET A 376 -5.32 0.28 5.30
C MET A 376 -6.39 1.14 4.63
N THR A 377 -6.59 0.93 3.35
CA THR A 377 -7.64 1.58 2.56
C THR A 377 -8.59 0.53 2.02
N LEU A 378 -9.88 0.74 2.21
CA LEU A 378 -10.95 -0.09 1.69
C LEU A 378 -11.86 0.74 0.80
N LYS A 379 -12.34 0.15 -0.28
CA LYS A 379 -13.32 0.73 -1.20
C LYS A 379 -14.38 -0.30 -1.54
N ILE A 380 -15.65 0.13 -1.59
CA ILE A 380 -16.75 -0.66 -2.16
C ILE A 380 -17.44 0.11 -3.27
N ASN A 381 -17.94 -0.63 -4.24
CA ASN A 381 -18.90 -0.17 -5.26
C ASN A 381 -20.25 -0.85 -4.98
N PHE A 382 -21.33 -0.09 -4.94
CA PHE A 382 -22.66 -0.59 -4.59
C PHE A 382 -23.74 0.07 -5.45
N SER A 383 -24.88 -0.60 -5.60
CA SER A 383 -26.06 -0.09 -6.29
C SER A 383 -26.72 1.03 -5.48
N PRO A 384 -26.98 2.22 -6.06
CA PRO A 384 -27.67 3.29 -5.36
C PRO A 384 -29.15 3.00 -5.09
N GLU A 385 -29.76 2.02 -5.76
CA GLU A 385 -31.19 1.70 -5.67
C GLU A 385 -31.50 0.84 -4.45
N ASP A 386 -30.74 -0.25 -4.26
CA ASP A 386 -31.00 -1.28 -3.24
C ASP A 386 -29.82 -1.53 -2.30
N GLY A 387 -28.69 -0.83 -2.51
CA GLY A 387 -27.49 -0.98 -1.72
C GLY A 387 -26.71 -2.26 -1.97
N LYS A 388 -27.08 -3.07 -2.96
CA LYS A 388 -26.42 -4.33 -3.28
C LYS A 388 -24.95 -4.10 -3.60
N LEU A 389 -24.07 -4.89 -3.00
CA LEU A 389 -22.64 -4.79 -3.25
C LEU A 389 -22.29 -5.31 -4.64
N LEU A 390 -21.62 -4.49 -5.42
CA LEU A 390 -21.17 -4.80 -6.79
C LEU A 390 -19.69 -5.19 -6.85
N GLY A 391 -18.87 -4.61 -5.98
CA GLY A 391 -17.46 -4.90 -5.89
C GLY A 391 -16.81 -4.29 -4.68
N ALA A 392 -15.63 -4.80 -4.33
CA ALA A 392 -14.85 -4.31 -3.21
C ALA A 392 -13.35 -4.47 -3.46
N GLN A 393 -12.56 -3.60 -2.83
CA GLN A 393 -11.11 -3.54 -2.98
C GLN A 393 -10.48 -3.15 -1.65
N VAL A 394 -9.31 -3.71 -1.37
CA VAL A 394 -8.56 -3.44 -0.14
C VAL A 394 -7.08 -3.34 -0.45
N VAL A 395 -6.40 -2.37 0.16
CA VAL A 395 -4.94 -2.26 0.16
C VAL A 395 -4.43 -1.91 1.54
N GLY A 396 -3.40 -2.60 1.99
CA GLY A 396 -2.74 -2.37 3.28
C GLY A 396 -1.65 -3.39 3.55
N ILE A 397 -0.87 -3.17 4.61
CA ILE A 397 0.22 -4.09 4.98
C ILE A 397 -0.34 -5.25 5.82
N ASP A 398 -1.22 -4.96 6.77
CA ASP A 398 -1.78 -5.95 7.69
C ASP A 398 -3.31 -5.91 7.70
N GLY A 399 -3.94 -7.09 7.83
CA GLY A 399 -5.39 -7.26 7.97
C GLY A 399 -6.22 -6.98 6.71
N ALA A 400 -5.60 -6.67 5.56
CA ALA A 400 -6.28 -6.43 4.29
C ALA A 400 -6.98 -7.69 3.77
N ASN A 401 -6.31 -8.85 3.83
CA ASN A 401 -6.85 -10.14 3.42
C ASN A 401 -8.13 -10.51 4.20
N LYS A 402 -8.13 -10.36 5.52
CA LYS A 402 -9.30 -10.61 6.36
C LYS A 402 -10.52 -9.82 5.90
N ARG A 403 -10.35 -8.52 5.57
CA ARG A 403 -11.45 -7.65 5.15
C ARG A 403 -11.92 -7.96 3.74
N LEU A 404 -11.00 -8.32 2.85
CA LEU A 404 -11.35 -8.78 1.51
C LEU A 404 -12.22 -10.04 1.54
N GLU A 405 -11.86 -11.02 2.38
CA GLU A 405 -12.62 -12.27 2.54
C GLU A 405 -14.05 -12.01 3.05
N MET A 406 -14.22 -11.12 4.02
CA MET A 406 -15.54 -10.73 4.51
C MET A 406 -16.38 -10.06 3.42
N LEU A 407 -15.82 -9.10 2.70
CA LEU A 407 -16.48 -8.42 1.59
C LEU A 407 -16.84 -9.38 0.46
N ALA A 408 -15.94 -10.32 0.13
CA ALA A 408 -16.20 -11.35 -0.86
C ALA A 408 -17.34 -12.29 -0.44
N ALA A 409 -17.45 -12.64 0.83
CA ALA A 409 -18.54 -13.46 1.35
C ALA A 409 -19.89 -12.76 1.20
N VAL A 410 -19.98 -11.48 1.55
CA VAL A 410 -21.21 -10.69 1.43
C VAL A 410 -21.60 -10.51 -0.05
N ILE A 411 -20.67 -10.16 -0.94
CA ILE A 411 -20.93 -10.06 -2.38
C ILE A 411 -21.41 -11.41 -2.94
N ARG A 412 -20.78 -12.50 -2.54
CA ARG A 412 -21.11 -13.85 -3.01
C ARG A 412 -22.53 -14.28 -2.68
N THR A 413 -23.06 -13.85 -1.55
CA THR A 413 -24.44 -14.10 -1.11
C THR A 413 -25.45 -13.11 -1.67
N GLY A 414 -25.00 -12.11 -2.45
CA GLY A 414 -25.85 -11.04 -2.98
C GLY A 414 -26.22 -10.01 -1.93
N GLY A 415 -25.41 -9.86 -0.88
CA GLY A 415 -25.65 -8.92 0.22
C GLY A 415 -25.46 -7.47 -0.16
N SER A 416 -25.82 -6.61 0.78
CA SER A 416 -25.99 -5.16 0.62
C SER A 416 -25.11 -4.36 1.58
N VAL A 417 -25.17 -3.06 1.49
CA VAL A 417 -24.61 -2.10 2.45
C VAL A 417 -25.10 -2.37 3.88
N GLN A 418 -26.36 -2.73 4.04
CA GLN A 418 -26.97 -3.03 5.34
C GLN A 418 -26.32 -4.25 5.99
N ASP A 419 -26.05 -5.29 5.20
CA ASP A 419 -25.35 -6.49 5.70
C ASP A 419 -23.96 -6.16 6.20
N LEU A 420 -23.22 -5.21 5.58
CA LEU A 420 -21.92 -4.74 6.09
C LEU A 420 -22.05 -4.06 7.46
N MET A 421 -23.12 -3.32 7.69
CA MET A 421 -23.36 -2.62 8.97
C MET A 421 -23.66 -3.62 10.11
N GLU A 422 -24.33 -4.72 9.77
CA GLU A 422 -24.80 -5.72 10.72
C GLU A 422 -23.83 -6.88 10.92
N LEU A 423 -22.73 -6.94 10.17
CA LEU A 423 -21.70 -7.97 10.35
C LEU A 423 -21.20 -7.98 11.79
N ASP A 424 -21.37 -9.13 12.45
CA ASP A 424 -20.82 -9.40 13.78
C ASP A 424 -19.43 -10.04 13.65
N GLN A 425 -18.41 -9.25 13.98
CA GLN A 425 -17.02 -9.64 13.78
C GLN A 425 -16.31 -9.86 15.11
N ALA A 426 -15.38 -10.82 15.12
CA ALA A 426 -14.55 -11.06 16.29
C ALA A 426 -13.69 -9.82 16.59
N TYR A 427 -13.81 -9.30 17.80
CA TYR A 427 -13.08 -8.14 18.28
C TYR A 427 -12.29 -8.45 19.55
N ALA A 428 -11.01 -8.11 19.48
CA ALA A 428 -10.17 -7.75 20.62
C ALA A 428 -9.10 -6.78 20.10
N PRO A 429 -8.52 -5.92 20.95
CA PRO A 429 -7.61 -4.85 20.50
C PRO A 429 -6.50 -5.26 19.53
N PRO A 430 -5.84 -6.43 19.67
CA PRO A 430 -4.80 -6.86 18.73
C PRO A 430 -5.29 -7.29 17.34
N PHE A 431 -6.59 -7.56 17.16
CA PHE A 431 -7.12 -8.20 15.95
C PHE A 431 -8.02 -7.30 15.10
N SER A 432 -8.68 -6.33 15.73
CA SER A 432 -9.62 -5.46 15.05
C SER A 432 -9.90 -4.19 15.86
N SER A 433 -10.84 -3.38 15.40
CA SER A 433 -11.46 -2.28 16.13
C SER A 433 -12.90 -2.65 16.46
N ALA A 434 -13.47 -2.10 17.52
CA ALA A 434 -14.88 -2.33 17.89
C ALA A 434 -15.87 -1.94 16.79
N LYS A 435 -15.46 -0.98 15.92
CA LYS A 435 -16.09 -0.69 14.63
C LYS A 435 -15.09 -1.11 13.56
N ASP A 436 -15.22 -2.34 13.06
CA ASP A 436 -14.31 -2.83 12.03
C ASP A 436 -14.39 -1.96 10.77
N PRO A 437 -13.30 -1.80 10.02
CA PRO A 437 -13.31 -1.07 8.75
C PRO A 437 -14.42 -1.48 7.78
N VAL A 438 -14.85 -2.74 7.78
CA VAL A 438 -15.96 -3.22 6.95
C VAL A 438 -17.30 -2.66 7.41
N ASN A 439 -17.57 -2.61 8.74
CA ASN A 439 -18.77 -1.93 9.23
C ASN A 439 -18.73 -0.42 8.90
N MET A 440 -17.55 0.19 9.00
CA MET A 440 -17.38 1.62 8.67
C MET A 440 -17.71 1.90 7.20
N LEU A 441 -17.34 1.00 6.27
CA LEU A 441 -17.77 1.09 4.87
C LEU A 441 -19.29 1.09 4.73
N GLY A 442 -19.96 0.17 5.44
CA GLY A 442 -21.44 0.13 5.49
C GLY A 442 -22.04 1.44 5.99
N PHE A 443 -21.50 2.00 7.09
CA PHE A 443 -21.99 3.28 7.63
C PHE A 443 -21.79 4.46 6.68
N VAL A 444 -20.67 4.54 5.99
CA VAL A 444 -20.38 5.59 5.01
C VAL A 444 -21.31 5.48 3.80
N ALA A 445 -21.50 4.27 3.28
CA ALA A 445 -22.37 3.99 2.15
C ALA A 445 -23.86 4.28 2.49
N ASP A 446 -24.35 3.84 3.65
CA ASP A 446 -25.71 4.09 4.12
C ASP A 446 -25.99 5.59 4.28
N ASN A 447 -25.07 6.34 4.85
CA ASN A 447 -25.19 7.79 4.96
C ASN A 447 -25.31 8.48 3.57
N ARG A 448 -24.58 7.98 2.56
CA ARG A 448 -24.68 8.46 1.18
C ARG A 448 -26.03 8.10 0.57
N MET A 449 -26.45 6.84 0.66
CA MET A 449 -27.73 6.36 0.13
C MET A 449 -28.95 7.11 0.71
N ARG A 450 -28.93 7.35 2.01
CA ARG A 450 -30.01 8.09 2.70
C ARG A 450 -29.92 9.60 2.54
N GLY A 451 -29.02 10.12 1.72
CA GLY A 451 -28.84 11.56 1.52
C GLY A 451 -28.41 12.34 2.77
N LYS A 452 -27.85 11.62 3.78
CA LYS A 452 -27.32 12.26 4.99
C LYS A 452 -26.04 13.04 4.71
N VAL A 453 -25.33 12.70 3.63
CA VAL A 453 -24.18 13.42 3.11
C VAL A 453 -24.14 13.27 1.60
N LYS A 454 -23.80 14.37 0.91
CA LYS A 454 -23.40 14.32 -0.50
C LYS A 454 -21.89 14.09 -0.55
N MET A 455 -21.46 13.11 -1.30
CA MET A 455 -20.05 12.81 -1.52
C MET A 455 -19.62 13.31 -2.89
N ILE A 456 -18.37 13.77 -2.99
CA ILE A 456 -17.73 14.10 -4.26
C ILE A 456 -16.44 13.29 -4.41
N GLY A 457 -16.27 12.65 -5.57
CA GLY A 457 -15.04 11.96 -5.93
C GLY A 457 -13.95 12.96 -6.37
N TRP A 458 -12.70 12.51 -6.35
CA TRP A 458 -11.58 13.35 -6.77
C TRP A 458 -11.66 13.78 -8.24
N LYS A 459 -12.13 12.91 -9.15
CA LYS A 459 -12.32 13.24 -10.58
C LYS A 459 -13.35 14.35 -10.78
N GLU A 460 -14.46 14.25 -10.06
CA GLU A 460 -15.51 15.25 -10.10
C GLU A 460 -15.01 16.59 -9.54
N LEU A 461 -14.23 16.57 -8.44
CA LEU A 461 -13.64 17.76 -7.86
C LEU A 461 -12.63 18.43 -8.80
N GLU A 462 -11.79 17.64 -9.48
CA GLU A 462 -10.83 18.18 -10.45
C GLU A 462 -11.52 18.76 -11.72
N ALA A 463 -12.64 18.17 -12.11
CA ALA A 463 -13.44 18.67 -13.24
C ALA A 463 -14.29 19.90 -12.88
N TRP A 464 -14.52 20.18 -11.59
CA TRP A 464 -15.35 21.27 -11.16
C TRP A 464 -14.57 22.60 -11.20
N ASP A 465 -15.18 23.65 -11.72
CA ASP A 465 -14.57 25.00 -11.69
C ASP A 465 -14.42 25.49 -10.24
N LYS A 466 -13.20 25.53 -9.77
CA LYS A 466 -12.84 25.91 -8.40
C LYS A 466 -13.26 27.33 -8.03
N ASN A 467 -13.53 28.20 -9.03
CA ASN A 467 -14.05 29.54 -8.79
C ASN A 467 -15.55 29.56 -8.43
N THR A 468 -16.29 28.48 -8.70
CA THR A 468 -17.73 28.39 -8.44
C THR A 468 -18.07 27.70 -7.12
N LEU A 469 -17.08 27.14 -6.40
CA LEU A 469 -17.24 26.45 -5.13
C LEU A 469 -16.34 27.05 -4.04
N THR A 470 -16.56 26.65 -2.80
CA THR A 470 -15.69 26.99 -1.67
C THR A 470 -15.08 25.70 -1.12
N LEU A 471 -13.74 25.60 -1.16
CA LEU A 471 -13.01 24.49 -0.56
C LEU A 471 -12.73 24.81 0.92
N VAL A 472 -13.07 23.88 1.82
CA VAL A 472 -12.88 24.04 3.26
C VAL A 472 -12.11 22.86 3.83
N ASN A 473 -10.89 23.12 4.30
CA ASN A 473 -10.10 22.16 5.06
C ASN A 473 -10.51 22.22 6.53
N VAL A 474 -11.05 21.14 7.08
CA VAL A 474 -11.48 21.07 8.48
C VAL A 474 -10.48 20.33 9.39
N CYS A 475 -9.25 20.21 8.96
CA CYS A 475 -8.12 19.78 9.77
C CYS A 475 -7.68 20.89 10.73
N SER A 476 -6.81 20.59 11.71
CA SER A 476 -6.18 21.64 12.51
C SER A 476 -5.29 22.54 11.64
N GLU A 477 -4.91 23.70 12.15
CA GLU A 477 -4.05 24.65 11.43
C GLU A 477 -2.70 23.98 11.08
N GLU A 478 -2.09 23.25 12.02
CA GLU A 478 -0.82 22.56 11.82
C GLU A 478 -0.91 21.46 10.75
N GLU A 479 -2.02 20.71 10.72
CA GLU A 479 -2.26 19.72 9.65
C GLU A 479 -2.47 20.39 8.30
N CYS A 480 -3.12 21.56 8.28
CA CYS A 480 -3.37 22.33 7.06
C CYS A 480 -2.09 22.91 6.47
N GLU A 481 -1.18 23.44 7.30
CA GLU A 481 0.13 23.92 6.87
C GLU A 481 0.96 22.82 6.20
N LEU A 482 0.90 21.61 6.75
CA LEU A 482 1.59 20.46 6.17
C LEU A 482 0.92 19.98 4.89
N ASN A 483 -0.41 20.01 4.85
CA ASN A 483 -1.17 19.37 3.78
C ASN A 483 -2.55 19.99 3.56
N THR A 484 -2.75 20.58 2.37
CA THR A 484 -4.05 21.09 1.95
C THR A 484 -4.26 20.97 0.44
N ILE A 485 -5.44 21.29 -0.05
CA ILE A 485 -5.74 21.53 -1.46
C ILE A 485 -5.61 23.03 -1.70
N GLU A 486 -4.91 23.42 -2.76
CA GLU A 486 -4.69 24.82 -3.10
C GLU A 486 -5.99 25.59 -3.23
N GLY A 487 -6.04 26.80 -2.63
CA GLY A 487 -7.23 27.64 -2.59
C GLY A 487 -8.26 27.26 -1.51
N ALA A 488 -7.98 26.28 -0.66
CA ALA A 488 -8.87 25.92 0.44
C ALA A 488 -8.73 26.89 1.62
N VAL A 489 -9.86 27.25 2.21
CA VAL A 489 -9.93 27.99 3.48
C VAL A 489 -9.81 26.98 4.62
N ASN A 490 -8.98 27.24 5.62
CA ASN A 490 -8.87 26.39 6.81
C ASN A 490 -9.84 26.88 7.89
N ILE A 491 -10.79 26.04 8.25
CA ILE A 491 -11.68 26.22 9.39
C ILE A 491 -11.70 24.89 10.17
N PRO A 492 -10.89 24.76 11.22
CA PRO A 492 -10.85 23.54 12.02
C PRO A 492 -12.25 23.11 12.48
N LEU A 493 -12.52 21.80 12.43
CA LEU A 493 -13.86 21.25 12.75
C LEU A 493 -14.43 21.77 14.07
N ASN A 494 -13.57 21.93 15.09
CA ASN A 494 -13.98 22.36 16.42
C ASN A 494 -14.41 23.83 16.47
N GLU A 495 -13.94 24.65 15.53
CA GLU A 495 -14.25 26.09 15.41
C GLU A 495 -15.37 26.36 14.39
N LEU A 496 -15.68 25.36 13.56
CA LEU A 496 -16.60 25.53 12.43
C LEU A 496 -17.96 26.14 12.82
N ARG A 497 -18.49 25.78 14.02
CA ARG A 497 -19.79 26.28 14.49
C ARG A 497 -19.77 27.78 14.79
N GLU A 498 -18.67 28.30 15.23
CA GLU A 498 -18.46 29.71 15.59
C GLU A 498 -18.09 30.56 14.37
N ARG A 499 -17.43 29.93 13.37
CA ARG A 499 -16.89 30.57 12.18
C ARG A 499 -17.77 30.37 10.91
N LEU A 500 -19.03 29.95 11.07
CA LEU A 500 -19.96 29.76 9.95
C LEU A 500 -20.15 31.04 9.12
N GLY A 501 -20.00 32.21 9.73
CA GLY A 501 -20.13 33.52 9.05
C GLY A 501 -19.03 33.78 8.00
N GLU A 502 -17.94 33.05 8.02
CA GLU A 502 -16.86 33.18 7.03
C GLU A 502 -17.18 32.45 5.72
N LEU A 503 -18.18 31.55 5.73
CA LEU A 503 -18.56 30.78 4.55
C LEU A 503 -19.64 31.52 3.74
N PRO A 504 -19.42 31.72 2.42
CA PRO A 504 -20.36 32.41 1.55
C PRO A 504 -21.64 31.56 1.39
N LYS A 505 -22.79 32.19 1.58
CA LYS A 505 -24.08 31.57 1.24
C LYS A 505 -24.30 31.60 -0.26
N GLY A 506 -24.93 30.56 -0.81
CA GLY A 506 -25.29 30.53 -2.24
C GLY A 506 -24.20 29.93 -3.15
N ARG A 507 -23.08 29.44 -2.58
CA ARG A 507 -22.08 28.69 -3.32
C ARG A 507 -21.94 27.29 -2.70
N PRO A 508 -21.76 26.24 -3.52
CA PRO A 508 -21.47 24.90 -3.02
C PRO A 508 -20.19 24.91 -2.19
N VAL A 509 -20.21 24.16 -1.08
CA VAL A 509 -19.06 24.01 -0.20
C VAL A 509 -18.55 22.58 -0.30
N VAL A 510 -17.27 22.39 -0.57
CA VAL A 510 -16.62 21.08 -0.50
C VAL A 510 -15.76 21.04 0.75
N VAL A 511 -16.14 20.22 1.71
CA VAL A 511 -15.37 20.00 2.94
C VAL A 511 -14.48 18.78 2.81
N PHE A 512 -13.28 18.86 3.40
CA PHE A 512 -12.38 17.73 3.45
C PHE A 512 -11.52 17.74 4.71
N CYS A 513 -11.03 16.58 5.09
CA CYS A 513 -9.99 16.40 6.12
C CYS A 513 -9.03 15.31 5.67
N ALA A 514 -8.13 14.87 6.54
CA ALA A 514 -7.14 13.85 6.20
C ALA A 514 -7.73 12.57 5.56
N VAL A 515 -8.84 12.02 6.13
CA VAL A 515 -9.39 10.70 5.75
C VAL A 515 -10.92 10.69 5.53
N GLY A 516 -11.61 11.86 5.58
CA GLY A 516 -13.04 12.00 5.33
C GLY A 516 -13.95 12.06 6.54
N LEU A 517 -13.56 11.57 7.74
CA LEU A 517 -14.44 11.52 8.92
C LEU A 517 -14.80 12.91 9.47
N ARG A 518 -13.82 13.78 9.72
CA ARG A 518 -14.06 15.16 10.15
C ARG A 518 -14.82 15.95 9.09
N GLY A 519 -14.52 15.68 7.80
CA GLY A 519 -15.26 16.23 6.67
C GLY A 519 -16.74 15.84 6.70
N TYR A 520 -17.07 14.58 7.00
CA TYR A 520 -18.45 14.13 7.19
C TYR A 520 -19.16 14.91 8.32
N ILE A 521 -18.51 15.05 9.48
CA ILE A 521 -19.09 15.81 10.61
C ILE A 521 -19.33 17.27 10.20
N ALA A 522 -18.37 17.90 9.53
CA ALA A 522 -18.50 19.26 9.00
C ALA A 522 -19.66 19.37 8.00
N ALA A 523 -19.75 18.43 7.05
CA ALA A 523 -20.85 18.39 6.09
C ALA A 523 -22.22 18.31 6.81
N ARG A 524 -22.32 17.48 7.87
CA ARG A 524 -23.58 17.40 8.66
C ARG A 524 -23.94 18.71 9.36
N ILE A 525 -22.93 19.42 9.90
CA ILE A 525 -23.13 20.73 10.53
C ILE A 525 -23.65 21.74 9.50
N LEU A 526 -23.00 21.81 8.35
CA LEU A 526 -23.31 22.78 7.29
C LEU A 526 -24.67 22.49 6.61
N MET A 527 -24.96 21.23 6.28
CA MET A 527 -26.25 20.82 5.70
C MET A 527 -27.43 21.25 6.58
N GLN A 528 -27.30 21.06 7.91
CA GLN A 528 -28.37 21.45 8.87
C GLN A 528 -28.48 22.96 9.05
N ARG A 529 -27.55 23.73 8.50
CA ARG A 529 -27.57 25.21 8.42
C ARG A 529 -27.96 25.75 7.04
N GLY A 530 -28.41 24.86 6.15
CA GLY A 530 -28.91 25.21 4.83
C GLY A 530 -27.85 25.45 3.74
N TYR A 531 -26.58 25.02 3.99
CA TYR A 531 -25.55 25.06 2.96
C TYR A 531 -25.70 23.86 2.00
N GLU A 532 -25.43 24.09 0.74
CA GLU A 532 -25.16 23.02 -0.20
C GLU A 532 -23.72 22.54 0.01
N VAL A 533 -23.53 21.29 0.49
CA VAL A 533 -22.22 20.83 0.91
C VAL A 533 -21.93 19.40 0.44
N TYR A 534 -20.68 19.16 0.07
CA TYR A 534 -20.14 17.88 -0.36
C TYR A 534 -18.95 17.52 0.52
N ASN A 535 -18.81 16.25 0.88
CA ASN A 535 -17.63 15.72 1.56
C ASN A 535 -16.74 14.98 0.54
N LEU A 536 -15.45 15.30 0.51
CA LEU A 536 -14.50 14.66 -0.38
C LEU A 536 -14.29 13.18 0.02
N SER A 537 -14.60 12.28 -0.91
CA SER A 537 -14.48 10.82 -0.73
C SER A 537 -13.03 10.41 -0.44
N GLY A 538 -12.82 9.69 0.66
CA GLY A 538 -11.47 9.30 1.10
C GLY A 538 -10.58 10.46 1.58
N GLY A 539 -11.08 11.70 1.58
CA GLY A 539 -10.38 12.89 2.06
C GLY A 539 -9.07 13.20 1.33
N LEU A 540 -8.22 13.98 1.99
CA LEU A 540 -6.96 14.46 1.42
C LEU A 540 -5.97 13.31 1.11
N LYS A 541 -6.02 12.21 1.87
CA LYS A 541 -5.16 11.05 1.66
C LYS A 541 -5.39 10.41 0.28
N THR A 542 -6.66 10.17 -0.07
CA THR A 542 -7.02 9.67 -1.40
C THR A 542 -6.71 10.69 -2.47
N TYR A 543 -7.15 11.95 -2.28
CA TYR A 543 -6.93 13.02 -3.25
C TYR A 543 -5.44 13.17 -3.62
N LYS A 544 -4.56 13.22 -2.63
CA LYS A 544 -3.11 13.33 -2.88
C LYS A 544 -2.52 12.11 -3.55
N ALA A 545 -2.95 10.91 -3.17
CA ALA A 545 -2.44 9.69 -3.79
C ALA A 545 -2.69 9.70 -5.31
N VAL A 546 -3.82 10.27 -5.75
CA VAL A 546 -4.23 10.27 -7.16
C VAL A 546 -3.82 11.52 -7.93
N THR A 547 -3.64 12.67 -7.27
CA THR A 547 -3.37 13.97 -7.94
C THR A 547 -1.90 14.38 -7.92
N VAL A 548 -1.12 13.89 -6.95
CA VAL A 548 0.33 14.08 -7.00
C VAL A 548 0.82 13.45 -8.30
N ARG A 549 1.07 14.28 -9.30
CA ARG A 549 1.68 13.84 -10.56
C ARG A 549 2.95 13.10 -10.21
N GLN A 550 2.84 11.80 -10.20
CA GLN A 550 4.01 10.96 -10.27
C GLN A 550 4.64 11.34 -11.62
N SER A 551 5.82 11.93 -11.59
CA SER A 551 6.61 12.04 -12.82
C SER A 551 6.57 10.64 -13.41
N ASN A 552 6.11 10.48 -14.65
CA ASN A 552 6.00 9.20 -15.38
C ASN A 552 7.37 8.51 -15.55
N GLU A 553 8.39 9.00 -14.87
CA GLU A 553 9.79 8.61 -14.99
C GLU A 553 10.41 8.42 -13.63
N ILE A 554 10.25 7.22 -13.08
CA ILE A 554 11.21 6.72 -12.11
C ILE A 554 12.28 5.99 -12.92
N LEU A 555 13.24 6.76 -13.46
CA LEU A 555 14.42 6.19 -14.08
C LEU A 555 15.52 6.03 -13.02
N PRO A 556 16.15 4.86 -12.97
CA PRO A 556 17.14 4.53 -11.93
C PRO A 556 18.54 5.12 -12.18
N GLU A 557 18.71 6.23 -12.83
CA GLU A 557 20.04 6.77 -13.21
C GLU A 557 20.93 7.24 -12.04
N THR A 558 20.43 7.30 -10.83
CA THR A 558 21.19 7.83 -9.68
C THR A 558 21.97 6.79 -8.86
N LEU A 559 21.84 5.49 -9.16
CA LEU A 559 22.49 4.44 -8.37
C LEU A 559 23.90 4.01 -8.83
N GLN A 560 24.37 4.47 -9.99
CA GLN A 560 25.68 4.05 -10.51
C GLN A 560 26.90 4.70 -9.81
N LYS A 561 26.72 5.68 -8.93
CA LYS A 561 27.83 6.36 -8.24
C LYS A 561 28.13 5.85 -6.82
N GLU A 562 27.31 5.00 -6.24
CA GLU A 562 27.46 4.60 -4.82
C GLU A 562 27.99 3.17 -4.57
N GLN A 563 28.11 2.33 -5.61
CA GLN A 563 28.57 0.92 -5.42
C GLN A 563 30.07 0.67 -5.52
N SER A 564 30.90 1.69 -5.71
CA SER A 564 32.35 1.51 -5.80
C SER A 564 33.11 2.03 -4.57
N ARG A 565 32.89 1.47 -3.40
CA ARG A 565 33.85 1.47 -2.28
C ARG A 565 33.30 0.58 -1.14
N SER A 566 33.40 -0.72 -1.28
CA SER A 566 33.33 -1.66 -0.15
C SER A 566 34.74 -2.05 0.24
N GLY A 567 35.11 -1.71 1.46
CA GLY A 567 36.37 -2.15 2.05
C GLY A 567 36.63 -1.43 3.37
N GLY A 568 36.29 -2.06 4.48
CA GLY A 568 36.72 -1.58 5.81
C GLY A 568 35.96 -2.33 6.91
N GLY A 569 36.56 -3.36 7.48
CA GLY A 569 36.06 -4.05 8.66
C GLY A 569 36.09 -3.12 9.86
N GLY A 570 34.92 -2.59 10.24
CA GLY A 570 34.72 -1.78 11.43
C GLY A 570 33.70 -2.44 12.37
N ARG A 571 33.71 -2.06 13.62
CA ARG A 571 32.78 -2.51 14.67
C ARG A 571 31.33 -2.26 14.22
N HIS A 572 30.46 -3.26 14.33
CA HIS A 572 29.02 -3.17 14.05
C HIS A 572 28.25 -3.08 15.38
N LEU A 573 27.55 -1.98 15.61
CA LEU A 573 26.73 -1.78 16.81
C LEU A 573 25.25 -1.87 16.43
N THR A 574 24.46 -2.65 17.17
CA THR A 574 22.99 -2.75 16.97
C THR A 574 22.26 -2.05 18.10
N VAL A 575 21.27 -1.23 17.78
CA VAL A 575 20.51 -0.39 18.72
C VAL A 575 19.01 -0.59 18.48
N ASP A 576 18.27 -0.89 19.54
CA ASP A 576 16.82 -0.99 19.49
C ASP A 576 16.16 0.32 19.97
N ALA A 577 15.47 1.00 19.06
CA ALA A 577 14.65 2.19 19.33
C ALA A 577 13.15 1.91 19.05
N CYS A 578 12.74 0.63 19.02
CA CYS A 578 11.33 0.27 18.84
C CYS A 578 10.48 0.80 20.02
N GLY A 579 9.28 1.28 19.70
CA GLY A 579 8.36 1.89 20.66
C GLY A 579 8.67 3.34 21.05
N LEU A 580 9.79 3.92 20.56
CA LEU A 580 10.01 5.36 20.65
C LEU A 580 9.30 6.08 19.50
N GLN A 581 8.75 7.25 19.78
CA GLN A 581 8.17 8.14 18.77
C GLN A 581 9.10 9.33 18.53
N CYS A 582 9.02 9.97 17.35
CA CYS A 582 9.80 11.15 16.99
C CYS A 582 9.77 12.19 18.12
N PRO A 583 10.96 12.74 18.54
CA PRO A 583 12.28 12.57 17.97
C PRO A 583 13.11 11.40 18.56
N GLY A 584 12.54 10.58 19.43
CA GLY A 584 13.23 9.55 20.22
C GLY A 584 14.20 8.66 19.44
N PRO A 585 13.80 8.03 18.29
CA PRO A 585 14.69 7.20 17.49
C PRO A 585 15.91 7.96 16.97
N VAL A 586 15.73 9.20 16.49
CA VAL A 586 16.81 10.05 15.97
C VAL A 586 17.76 10.49 17.06
N MET A 587 17.24 10.77 18.26
CA MET A 587 18.07 11.14 19.40
C MET A 587 18.92 9.98 19.91
N LYS A 588 18.33 8.79 19.97
CA LYS A 588 19.07 7.58 20.31
C LYS A 588 20.14 7.25 19.28
N LEU A 589 19.80 7.38 17.97
CA LEU A 589 20.74 7.28 16.87
C LEU A 589 21.94 8.24 17.06
N LYS A 590 21.68 9.52 17.38
CA LYS A 590 22.73 10.52 17.63
C LYS A 590 23.66 10.07 18.75
N SER A 591 23.09 9.74 19.91
CA SER A 591 23.87 9.34 21.11
C SER A 591 24.81 8.16 20.84
N GLU A 592 24.32 7.15 20.15
CA GLU A 592 25.13 5.96 19.85
C GLU A 592 26.15 6.20 18.72
N MET A 593 25.80 7.04 17.74
CA MET A 593 26.73 7.44 16.67
C MET A 593 27.88 8.31 17.16
N GLU A 594 27.71 9.08 18.25
CA GLU A 594 28.78 9.89 18.85
C GLU A 594 29.92 9.02 19.39
N GLY A 595 29.62 7.83 19.88
CA GLY A 595 30.59 6.86 20.40
C GLY A 595 31.37 6.05 19.33
N LEU A 596 31.01 6.18 18.04
CA LEU A 596 31.65 5.47 16.95
C LEU A 596 32.80 6.23 16.31
N LYS A 597 33.81 5.50 15.83
CA LYS A 597 34.91 6.04 15.01
C LYS A 597 34.48 6.11 13.53
N ILE A 598 35.12 6.98 12.77
CA ILE A 598 34.86 7.13 11.32
C ILE A 598 35.02 5.76 10.62
N GLY A 599 34.02 5.41 9.79
CA GLY A 599 33.93 4.14 9.08
C GLY A 599 33.27 2.99 9.87
N GLU A 600 33.02 3.13 11.17
CA GLU A 600 32.25 2.15 11.96
C GLU A 600 30.77 2.27 11.68
N ARG A 601 30.02 1.16 11.81
CA ARG A 601 28.60 1.08 11.44
C ARG A 601 27.71 0.89 12.65
N LEU A 602 26.54 1.51 12.57
CA LEU A 602 25.45 1.36 13.53
C LEU A 602 24.18 0.94 12.79
N GLU A 603 23.55 -0.09 13.31
CA GLU A 603 22.22 -0.53 12.90
C GLU A 603 21.20 -0.17 13.98
N ILE A 604 20.15 0.53 13.61
CA ILE A 604 19.09 0.95 14.53
C ILE A 604 17.73 0.47 14.03
N THR A 605 16.94 -0.13 14.94
CA THR A 605 15.55 -0.51 14.67
C THR A 605 14.58 0.49 15.30
N ALA A 606 13.51 0.84 14.59
CA ALA A 606 12.45 1.74 15.06
C ALA A 606 11.09 1.30 14.50
N THR A 607 10.02 1.66 15.21
CA THR A 607 8.63 1.40 14.78
C THR A 607 7.88 2.68 14.39
N ASP A 608 8.52 3.84 14.49
CA ASP A 608 7.93 5.12 14.06
C ASP A 608 7.99 5.25 12.53
N PRO A 609 6.86 5.33 11.81
CA PRO A 609 6.84 5.46 10.35
C PRO A 609 7.56 6.73 9.83
N GLY A 610 7.68 7.78 10.64
CA GLY A 610 8.42 9.00 10.32
C GLY A 610 9.93 8.77 10.23
N PHE A 611 10.45 7.77 10.95
CA PHE A 611 11.88 7.53 11.08
C PHE A 611 12.60 7.26 9.74
N VAL A 612 11.93 6.67 8.75
CA VAL A 612 12.51 6.45 7.40
C VAL A 612 12.99 7.75 6.77
N ARG A 613 12.18 8.82 6.88
CA ARG A 613 12.53 10.15 6.34
C ARG A 613 13.52 10.87 7.24
N ASP A 614 13.30 10.77 8.53
CA ASP A 614 14.10 11.46 9.54
C ASP A 614 15.55 10.95 9.55
N VAL A 615 15.78 9.63 9.46
CA VAL A 615 17.12 9.04 9.46
C VAL A 615 17.91 9.44 8.21
N GLY A 616 17.26 9.51 7.04
CA GLY A 616 17.90 9.96 5.81
C GLY A 616 18.29 11.44 5.83
N SER A 617 17.38 12.28 6.33
CA SER A 617 17.64 13.72 6.51
C SER A 617 18.73 13.98 7.55
N TRP A 618 18.68 13.26 8.67
CA TRP A 618 19.66 13.35 9.73
C TRP A 618 21.07 12.94 9.26
N ALA A 619 21.17 11.80 8.55
CA ALA A 619 22.44 11.32 8.02
C ALA A 619 23.09 12.35 7.07
N LYS A 620 22.32 12.96 6.17
CA LYS A 620 22.80 14.01 5.26
C LYS A 620 23.27 15.25 6.03
N MET A 621 22.50 15.70 7.03
CA MET A 621 22.82 16.90 7.83
C MET A 621 24.04 16.73 8.72
N THR A 622 24.31 15.51 9.19
CA THR A 622 25.43 15.22 10.11
C THR A 622 26.69 14.70 9.42
N GLY A 623 26.67 14.59 8.08
CA GLY A 623 27.80 14.06 7.31
C GLY A 623 28.04 12.56 7.51
N ASN A 624 27.09 11.85 8.10
CA ASN A 624 27.11 10.39 8.19
C ASN A 624 26.53 9.75 6.92
N ARG A 625 26.94 8.54 6.62
CA ARG A 625 26.45 7.82 5.44
C ARG A 625 25.32 6.87 5.85
N LEU A 626 24.13 7.06 5.30
CA LEU A 626 23.07 6.07 5.37
C LEU A 626 23.41 4.95 4.38
N VAL A 627 23.67 3.75 4.91
CA VAL A 627 24.08 2.58 4.12
C VAL A 627 22.85 1.86 3.59
N GLN A 628 21.85 1.63 4.47
CA GLN A 628 20.66 0.89 4.14
C GLN A 628 19.51 1.30 5.05
N VAL A 629 18.29 1.27 4.52
CA VAL A 629 17.06 1.28 5.31
C VAL A 629 16.19 0.14 4.80
N VAL A 630 15.78 -0.74 5.72
CA VAL A 630 14.87 -1.84 5.45
C VAL A 630 13.64 -1.67 6.32
N GLN A 631 12.47 -1.88 5.74
CA GLN A 631 11.23 -1.87 6.50
C GLN A 631 10.52 -3.22 6.33
N GLU A 632 10.42 -3.97 7.41
CA GLU A 632 9.77 -5.27 7.42
C GLU A 632 8.77 -5.34 8.58
N LYS A 633 7.55 -5.77 8.29
CA LYS A 633 6.47 -5.98 9.28
C LYS A 633 6.26 -4.80 10.26
N GLY A 634 6.46 -3.56 9.77
CA GLY A 634 6.29 -2.34 10.57
C GLY A 634 7.52 -1.96 11.42
N ILE A 635 8.62 -2.72 11.35
CA ILE A 635 9.91 -2.38 11.94
C ILE A 635 10.81 -1.81 10.84
N ILE A 636 11.38 -0.66 11.12
CA ILE A 636 12.35 0.02 10.25
C ILE A 636 13.73 -0.25 10.81
N THR A 637 14.58 -0.87 10.00
CA THR A 637 16.00 -1.09 10.34
C THR A 637 16.85 -0.18 9.47
N ALA A 638 17.58 0.73 10.06
CA ALA A 638 18.49 1.63 9.36
C ALA A 638 19.94 1.34 9.75
N THR A 639 20.79 1.15 8.74
CA THR A 639 22.24 0.98 8.92
C THR A 639 22.95 2.25 8.48
N LEU A 640 23.72 2.85 9.38
CA LEU A 640 24.50 4.05 9.13
C LEU A 640 26.00 3.79 9.35
N GLU A 641 26.82 4.49 8.61
CA GLU A 641 28.27 4.48 8.76
C GLU A 641 28.73 5.87 9.20
N LYS A 642 29.58 5.92 10.20
CA LYS A 642 30.12 7.16 10.75
C LYS A 642 31.00 7.87 9.72
N GLY A 643 30.59 9.06 9.34
CA GLY A 643 31.35 9.93 8.43
C GLY A 643 32.31 10.88 9.15
N GLU A 644 33.11 11.61 8.38
CA GLU A 644 34.09 12.60 8.89
C GLU A 644 33.48 13.88 9.48
N GLY A 645 32.23 13.90 9.89
CA GLY A 645 31.56 15.06 10.43
C GLY A 645 31.61 16.27 9.46
N GLY A 646 30.53 16.63 8.85
CA GLY A 646 30.51 17.75 7.91
C GLY A 646 30.96 19.06 8.53
N GLN A 647 32.24 19.43 8.37
CA GLN A 647 32.63 20.83 8.35
C GLN A 647 32.12 21.42 7.05
N GLY A 648 31.09 22.26 7.14
CA GLY A 648 30.61 23.06 6.02
C GLY A 648 31.71 23.97 5.52
N GLY A 649 32.43 23.52 4.51
CA GLY A 649 33.44 24.31 3.82
C GLY A 649 32.98 24.61 2.40
N GLY A 650 32.47 25.80 2.17
CA GLY A 650 32.20 26.39 0.86
C GLY A 650 32.21 27.90 1.03
N LYS A 651 33.28 28.52 0.62
CA LYS A 651 33.41 29.98 0.56
C LYS A 651 32.43 30.56 -0.46
N ASP A 652 31.85 31.69 -0.05
CA ASP A 652 31.08 32.68 -0.80
C ASP A 652 29.54 32.52 -0.77
N GLY A 653 28.98 33.33 0.13
CA GLY A 653 27.55 33.52 0.41
C GLY A 653 27.22 33.18 1.86
N VAL A 654 26.88 34.20 2.70
CA VAL A 654 26.42 33.95 4.07
C VAL A 654 25.19 33.06 4.03
N SER A 655 25.40 31.75 4.16
CA SER A 655 24.31 30.78 4.30
C SER A 655 23.72 30.90 5.69
N ALA A 656 22.57 31.53 5.81
CA ALA A 656 21.76 31.51 7.02
C ALA A 656 21.40 30.06 7.39
N ASP A 657 22.07 29.50 8.39
CA ASP A 657 21.94 28.06 8.74
C ASP A 657 21.37 27.82 10.15
N GLY A 658 21.08 28.89 10.87
CA GLY A 658 20.42 28.86 12.18
C GLY A 658 18.93 28.57 12.09
N LYS A 659 18.33 28.26 13.25
CA LYS A 659 16.87 28.11 13.45
C LYS A 659 16.46 28.96 14.63
N THR A 660 15.39 29.74 14.51
CA THR A 660 14.82 30.44 15.63
C THR A 660 13.38 30.06 15.87
N ILE A 661 13.00 29.97 17.15
CA ILE A 661 11.63 29.69 17.56
C ILE A 661 11.23 30.71 18.60
N VAL A 662 10.18 31.48 18.34
CA VAL A 662 9.55 32.33 19.32
C VAL A 662 8.56 31.52 20.14
N VAL A 663 8.79 31.38 21.42
CA VAL A 663 7.89 30.69 22.35
C VAL A 663 7.07 31.77 23.04
N PHE A 664 5.83 31.93 22.60
CA PHE A 664 4.89 32.94 23.11
C PHE A 664 3.95 32.36 24.17
N SER A 665 3.54 31.09 24.02
CA SER A 665 2.58 30.44 24.89
C SER A 665 3.23 29.71 26.07
N ASP A 666 2.52 29.64 27.21
CA ASP A 666 2.83 28.77 28.35
C ASP A 666 1.97 27.49 28.39
N ASP A 667 1.32 27.15 27.30
CA ASP A 667 0.62 25.88 27.18
C ASP A 667 1.60 24.70 27.11
N LEU A 668 1.33 23.64 27.86
CA LEU A 668 2.21 22.47 27.96
C LEU A 668 2.45 21.81 26.60
N ASP A 669 1.41 21.65 25.80
CA ASP A 669 1.46 21.03 24.46
C ASP A 669 2.26 21.89 23.47
N ARG A 670 2.12 23.21 23.50
CA ARG A 670 2.89 24.14 22.64
C ARG A 670 4.36 24.21 23.08
N ALA A 671 4.60 24.25 24.37
CA ALA A 671 5.96 24.19 24.89
C ALA A 671 6.66 22.87 24.51
N LEU A 672 5.96 21.74 24.62
CA LEU A 672 6.48 20.45 24.17
C LEU A 672 6.87 20.49 22.68
N ALA A 673 5.99 21.01 21.82
CA ALA A 673 6.26 21.14 20.38
C ALA A 673 7.51 21.98 20.11
N SER A 674 7.64 23.14 20.79
CA SER A 674 8.81 24.01 20.64
C SER A 674 10.12 23.31 20.98
N PHE A 675 10.16 22.53 22.06
CA PHE A 675 11.37 21.81 22.47
C PHE A 675 11.64 20.56 21.60
N VAL A 676 10.63 19.85 21.14
CA VAL A 676 10.79 18.74 20.19
C VAL A 676 11.43 19.23 18.88
N ILE A 677 10.96 20.37 18.36
CA ILE A 677 11.51 20.97 17.13
C ILE A 677 12.94 21.47 17.38
N ALA A 678 13.18 22.12 18.52
CA ALA A 678 14.50 22.65 18.87
C ALA A 678 15.53 21.53 19.04
N ASP A 679 15.17 20.45 19.75
CA ASP A 679 16.05 19.31 19.97
C ASP A 679 16.34 18.57 18.67
N GLY A 680 15.32 18.39 17.81
CA GLY A 680 15.48 17.80 16.48
C GLY A 680 16.47 18.60 15.62
N ALA A 681 16.35 19.91 15.59
CA ALA A 681 17.25 20.78 14.83
C ALA A 681 18.68 20.83 15.42
N ALA A 682 18.81 20.88 16.75
CA ALA A 682 20.11 20.88 17.45
C ALA A 682 20.82 19.53 17.29
N SER A 683 20.08 18.42 17.33
CA SER A 683 20.60 17.06 17.07
C SER A 683 21.13 16.91 15.64
N ALA A 684 20.62 17.70 14.71
CA ALA A 684 21.12 17.80 13.35
C ALA A 684 22.33 18.75 13.18
N GLY A 685 22.91 19.20 14.28
CA GLY A 685 24.09 20.08 14.27
C GLY A 685 23.79 21.54 13.93
N ARG A 686 22.51 21.97 13.99
CA ARG A 686 22.11 23.35 13.67
C ARG A 686 22.16 24.24 14.89
N LYS A 687 22.55 25.52 14.72
CA LYS A 687 22.39 26.52 15.78
C LYS A 687 20.92 26.83 15.97
N VAL A 688 20.42 26.62 17.18
CA VAL A 688 19.00 26.85 17.49
C VAL A 688 18.90 27.88 18.60
N THR A 689 18.00 28.86 18.43
CA THR A 689 17.68 29.86 19.43
C THR A 689 16.18 29.80 19.74
N LEU A 690 15.83 29.61 21.01
CA LEU A 690 14.50 29.76 21.56
C LEU A 690 14.35 31.13 22.18
N PHE A 691 13.44 31.96 21.70
CA PHE A 691 13.16 33.29 22.19
C PHE A 691 11.82 33.30 22.93
N PHE A 692 11.88 33.41 24.26
CA PHE A 692 10.72 33.38 25.16
C PHE A 692 10.18 34.78 25.39
N THR A 693 8.90 34.98 25.09
CA THR A 693 8.24 36.28 25.24
C THR A 693 6.85 36.09 25.84
N PHE A 694 6.35 37.10 26.56
CA PHE A 694 5.07 37.12 27.27
C PHE A 694 4.85 35.84 28.10
N TRP A 695 3.79 35.07 27.80
CA TRP A 695 3.41 33.86 28.54
C TRP A 695 4.48 32.78 28.45
N GLY A 696 5.20 32.69 27.34
CA GLY A 696 6.32 31.75 27.15
C GLY A 696 7.43 31.88 28.19
N LEU A 697 7.57 33.00 28.83
CA LEU A 697 8.50 33.18 29.98
C LEU A 697 8.20 32.24 31.14
N ASN A 698 6.92 31.84 31.34
CA ASN A 698 6.56 30.92 32.41
C ASN A 698 7.12 29.50 32.19
N VAL A 699 7.43 29.13 30.96
CA VAL A 699 8.03 27.82 30.61
C VAL A 699 9.42 27.70 31.24
N ILE A 700 10.19 28.79 31.24
CA ILE A 700 11.60 28.83 31.69
C ILE A 700 11.78 29.40 33.10
N LYS A 701 10.69 29.54 33.88
CA LYS A 701 10.78 29.94 35.30
C LYS A 701 11.28 28.79 36.19
N ARG A 702 12.03 29.13 37.23
CA ARG A 702 12.50 28.19 38.24
C ARG A 702 11.32 27.60 39.03
N LYS A 703 11.49 26.36 39.48
CA LYS A 703 10.49 25.64 40.29
C LYS A 703 10.32 26.21 41.68
N ALA A 704 11.40 26.73 42.28
CA ALA A 704 11.38 27.30 43.60
C ALA A 704 11.09 28.81 43.54
N THR A 705 10.22 29.30 44.43
CA THR A 705 9.96 30.72 44.58
C THR A 705 11.22 31.41 45.11
N VAL A 706 11.83 32.25 44.31
CA VAL A 706 12.99 33.02 44.70
C VAL A 706 12.49 34.35 45.33
N PRO A 707 12.91 34.72 46.57
CA PRO A 707 12.50 35.97 47.17
C PRO A 707 13.15 37.15 46.43
N VAL A 708 12.38 37.84 45.58
CA VAL A 708 12.80 39.01 44.83
C VAL A 708 11.92 40.23 45.20
N LYS A 709 12.51 41.39 45.24
CA LYS A 709 11.78 42.64 45.44
C LYS A 709 11.02 42.99 44.13
N LYS A 710 9.68 42.95 44.22
CA LYS A 710 8.77 43.33 43.13
C LYS A 710 7.90 44.51 43.54
N ASP A 711 7.48 45.32 42.60
CA ASP A 711 6.44 46.30 42.76
C ASP A 711 5.06 45.64 42.97
N MET A 712 4.02 46.42 43.24
CA MET A 712 2.69 45.88 43.56
C MET A 712 2.06 45.13 42.40
N ALA A 713 2.27 45.60 41.16
CA ALA A 713 1.76 44.93 39.94
C ALA A 713 2.51 43.62 39.68
N GLY A 714 3.84 43.59 39.81
CA GLY A 714 4.66 42.38 39.65
C GLY A 714 4.38 41.31 40.70
N LYS A 715 3.97 41.72 41.93
CA LYS A 715 3.51 40.77 42.96
C LYS A 715 2.18 40.13 42.60
N LEU A 716 1.22 40.92 42.08
CA LEU A 716 -0.10 40.44 41.64
C LEU A 716 0.03 39.50 40.48
N PHE A 717 0.78 39.85 39.44
CA PHE A 717 1.08 38.94 38.30
C PHE A 717 1.78 37.68 38.77
N GLY A 718 2.74 37.76 39.67
CA GLY A 718 3.47 36.60 40.19
C GLY A 718 2.59 35.58 40.91
N MET A 719 1.47 36.02 41.53
CA MET A 719 0.48 35.12 42.15
C MET A 719 -0.45 34.43 41.13
N MET A 720 -0.70 35.07 39.98
CA MET A 720 -1.60 34.56 38.94
C MET A 720 -0.91 33.66 37.93
N LEU A 721 0.41 33.80 37.75
CA LEU A 721 1.15 33.06 36.74
C LEU A 721 1.66 31.70 37.23
N PRO A 722 1.74 30.69 36.35
CA PRO A 722 2.33 29.40 36.68
C PRO A 722 3.78 29.54 37.24
N SER A 723 4.09 28.79 38.29
CA SER A 723 5.46 28.74 38.80
C SER A 723 6.28 27.63 38.15
N GLY A 724 6.69 27.86 36.87
CA GLY A 724 7.56 26.98 36.09
C GLY A 724 6.87 25.87 35.33
N SER A 725 7.63 25.17 34.50
CA SER A 725 7.18 24.18 33.51
C SER A 725 6.23 23.10 34.03
N ARG A 726 6.36 22.68 35.27
CA ARG A 726 5.54 21.63 35.86
C ARG A 726 4.08 22.00 36.12
N LYS A 727 3.77 23.29 36.13
CA LYS A 727 2.41 23.81 36.40
C LYS A 727 1.73 24.35 35.15
N LEU A 728 2.29 24.11 33.96
CA LEU A 728 1.69 24.53 32.72
C LEU A 728 0.38 23.77 32.46
N ALA A 729 -0.60 24.49 31.94
CA ALA A 729 -1.89 23.97 31.52
C ALA A 729 -1.82 23.42 30.11
N LEU A 730 -2.85 22.69 29.63
CA LEU A 730 -3.03 22.40 28.22
C LEU A 730 -3.76 23.57 27.54
N SER A 731 -3.45 23.80 26.28
CA SER A 731 -4.15 24.79 25.42
C SER A 731 -5.65 24.49 25.31
N LYS A 732 -6.01 23.21 25.30
CA LYS A 732 -7.39 22.71 25.23
C LYS A 732 -7.58 21.55 26.21
N LEU A 733 -8.80 21.33 26.69
CA LEU A 733 -9.16 20.21 27.61
C LEU A 733 -8.38 20.18 28.94
N ASN A 734 -7.98 21.35 29.48
CA ASN A 734 -7.21 21.37 30.71
C ASN A 734 -8.05 20.99 31.96
N LEU A 735 -9.39 21.21 31.96
CA LEU A 735 -10.36 20.81 33.00
C LEU A 735 -9.83 21.00 34.43
N GLY A 736 -9.40 22.21 34.76
CA GLY A 736 -8.85 22.54 36.09
C GLY A 736 -7.51 21.84 36.42
N GLY A 737 -6.72 21.45 35.38
CA GLY A 737 -5.42 20.81 35.55
C GLY A 737 -5.45 19.28 35.50
N ILE A 738 -6.62 18.67 35.34
CA ILE A 738 -6.75 17.20 35.14
C ILE A 738 -6.15 16.81 33.77
N GLY A 739 -6.39 17.58 32.72
CA GLY A 739 -5.90 17.31 31.36
C GLY A 739 -4.38 17.30 31.30
N SER A 740 -3.70 18.28 31.89
CA SER A 740 -2.23 18.31 31.90
C SER A 740 -1.62 17.15 32.70
N ARG A 741 -2.25 16.72 33.83
CA ARG A 741 -1.82 15.53 34.56
C ARG A 741 -2.00 14.25 33.76
N MET A 742 -3.14 14.11 33.06
CA MET A 742 -3.42 12.96 32.21
C MET A 742 -2.44 12.89 31.03
N MET A 743 -2.14 14.02 30.38
CA MET A 743 -1.15 14.08 29.30
C MET A 743 0.23 13.65 29.78
N ARG A 744 0.71 14.19 30.91
CA ARG A 744 1.99 13.79 31.51
C ARG A 744 2.02 12.31 31.89
N GLY A 745 0.90 11.76 32.38
CA GLY A 745 0.73 10.34 32.67
C GLY A 745 0.82 9.48 31.39
N MET A 746 0.15 9.91 30.33
CA MET A 746 0.21 9.24 29.01
C MET A 746 1.61 9.29 28.40
N MET A 747 2.29 10.44 28.47
CA MET A 747 3.67 10.56 28.01
C MET A 747 4.59 9.58 28.74
N LYS A 748 4.49 9.50 30.07
CA LYS A 748 5.27 8.55 30.87
C LYS A 748 5.00 7.10 30.49
N ASN A 749 3.73 6.74 30.31
CA ASN A 749 3.34 5.37 29.92
C ASN A 749 3.81 5.01 28.51
N LYS A 750 3.86 5.98 27.59
CA LYS A 750 4.35 5.83 26.22
C LYS A 750 5.86 6.06 26.07
N LYS A 751 6.59 6.24 27.17
CA LYS A 751 8.04 6.54 27.16
C LYS A 751 8.40 7.77 26.34
N ILE A 752 7.53 8.79 26.32
CA ILE A 752 7.78 10.09 25.72
C ILE A 752 8.42 10.97 26.78
N ASP A 753 9.51 11.67 26.43
CA ASP A 753 10.24 12.53 27.32
C ASP A 753 9.36 13.66 27.88
N SER A 754 9.54 13.98 29.15
CA SER A 754 8.84 15.11 29.77
C SER A 754 9.37 16.42 29.21
N LEU A 755 8.56 17.49 29.34
CA LEU A 755 9.02 18.83 28.96
C LEU A 755 10.34 19.20 29.66
N GLU A 756 10.48 18.84 30.93
CA GLU A 756 11.66 19.09 31.71
C GLU A 756 12.91 18.36 31.17
N THR A 757 12.71 17.09 30.75
CA THR A 757 13.76 16.28 30.12
C THR A 757 14.18 16.91 28.78
N LEU A 758 13.21 17.29 27.94
CA LEU A 758 13.48 17.96 26.67
C LEU A 758 14.21 19.30 26.84
N MET A 759 13.88 20.07 27.90
CA MET A 759 14.58 21.31 28.20
C MET A 759 16.03 21.08 28.59
N GLU A 760 16.33 20.05 29.37
CA GLU A 760 17.70 19.65 29.74
C GLU A 760 18.48 19.19 28.53
N GLN A 761 17.86 18.38 27.68
CA GLN A 761 18.43 17.91 26.41
C GLN A 761 18.74 19.06 25.45
N ALA A 762 17.81 20.01 25.28
CA ALA A 762 18.00 21.20 24.46
C ALA A 762 19.22 22.01 24.93
N LYS A 763 19.37 22.22 26.25
CA LYS A 763 20.55 22.90 26.82
C LYS A 763 21.83 22.13 26.57
N ALA A 764 21.81 20.79 26.77
CA ALA A 764 22.96 19.93 26.53
C ALA A 764 23.37 19.95 25.05
N ASN A 765 22.38 20.05 24.13
CA ASN A 765 22.59 20.14 22.69
C ASN A 765 22.99 21.55 22.22
N GLY A 766 23.20 22.53 23.14
CA GLY A 766 23.65 23.87 22.81
C GLY A 766 22.56 24.81 22.28
N VAL A 767 21.30 24.52 22.52
CA VAL A 767 20.19 25.45 22.19
C VAL A 767 20.29 26.68 23.05
N GLU A 768 20.29 27.86 22.42
CA GLU A 768 20.34 29.14 23.11
C GLU A 768 18.94 29.55 23.60
N PHE A 769 18.78 29.84 24.90
CA PHE A 769 17.54 30.34 25.47
C PHE A 769 17.67 31.83 25.73
N ILE A 770 16.76 32.62 25.14
CA ILE A 770 16.72 34.08 25.30
C ILE A 770 15.36 34.48 25.86
N ALA A 771 15.35 35.18 26.97
CA ALA A 771 14.16 35.79 27.57
C ALA A 771 14.00 37.24 27.10
N CYS A 772 12.80 37.61 26.65
CA CYS A 772 12.50 38.96 26.19
C CYS A 772 12.46 39.95 27.37
N ARG A 773 13.39 40.93 27.37
CA ARG A 773 13.48 41.95 28.44
C ARG A 773 12.19 42.73 28.62
N MET A 774 11.62 43.22 27.53
CA MET A 774 10.36 43.99 27.56
C MET A 774 9.24 43.20 28.23
N SER A 775 9.06 41.92 27.81
CA SER A 775 8.03 41.08 28.39
C SER A 775 8.27 40.72 29.85
N MET A 776 9.56 40.60 30.28
CA MET A 776 9.92 40.41 31.67
C MET A 776 9.51 41.63 32.51
N GLU A 777 9.75 42.82 31.99
CA GLU A 777 9.39 44.08 32.68
C GLU A 777 7.89 44.25 32.81
N VAL A 778 7.13 44.00 31.71
CA VAL A 778 5.66 44.08 31.68
C VAL A 778 5.02 43.05 32.63
N MET A 779 5.57 41.83 32.68
CA MET A 779 5.01 40.75 33.52
C MET A 779 5.59 40.68 34.93
N GLY A 780 6.48 41.61 35.28
CA GLY A 780 7.15 41.68 36.61
C GLY A 780 8.00 40.44 36.93
N ILE A 781 8.59 39.80 35.92
CA ILE A 781 9.50 38.66 36.07
C ILE A 781 10.94 39.14 36.14
N LYS A 782 11.67 38.74 37.19
CA LYS A 782 13.07 39.10 37.40
C LYS A 782 14.00 38.00 36.88
N ALA A 783 15.23 38.37 36.54
CA ALA A 783 16.23 37.42 35.97
C ALA A 783 16.50 36.23 36.90
N GLU A 784 16.51 36.50 38.21
CA GLU A 784 16.72 35.46 39.23
C GLU A 784 15.62 34.39 39.28
N GLU A 785 14.45 34.69 38.75
CA GLU A 785 13.34 33.73 38.64
C GLU A 785 13.45 32.78 37.44
N LEU A 786 14.36 33.02 36.51
CA LEU A 786 14.59 32.22 35.33
C LEU A 786 15.61 31.09 35.57
N LEU A 787 15.55 30.05 34.73
CA LEU A 787 16.52 28.95 34.77
C LEU A 787 17.94 29.43 34.47
N ASP A 788 18.92 28.71 35.02
CA ASP A 788 20.34 29.02 34.77
C ASP A 788 20.66 28.89 33.28
N GLY A 789 21.51 29.81 32.78
CA GLY A 789 21.95 29.82 31.38
C GLY A 789 20.99 30.51 30.41
N VAL A 790 19.85 31.02 30.86
CA VAL A 790 18.97 31.86 30.04
C VAL A 790 19.59 33.26 29.87
N LYS A 791 19.75 33.68 28.61
CA LYS A 791 20.21 35.05 28.29
C LYS A 791 19.02 36.00 28.28
N ILE A 792 19.25 37.25 28.59
CA ILE A 792 18.23 38.31 28.49
C ILE A 792 18.52 39.12 27.23
N GLY A 793 17.53 39.22 26.33
CA GLY A 793 17.68 39.98 25.09
C GLY A 793 16.44 40.77 24.73
N GLY A 794 16.54 41.69 23.81
CA GLY A 794 15.42 42.42 23.20
C GLY A 794 15.08 41.88 21.82
N VAL A 795 14.12 42.54 21.16
CA VAL A 795 13.71 42.22 19.77
C VAL A 795 14.89 42.28 18.79
N ALA A 796 15.83 43.24 19.01
CA ALA A 796 17.03 43.34 18.16
C ALA A 796 17.93 42.11 18.27
N THR A 797 18.08 41.53 19.49
CA THR A 797 18.83 40.30 19.70
C THR A 797 18.14 39.10 18.98
N TYR A 798 16.82 39.07 18.99
CA TYR A 798 16.07 38.08 18.27
C TYR A 798 16.25 38.22 16.74
N LEU A 799 16.12 39.47 16.22
CA LEU A 799 16.26 39.74 14.80
C LEU A 799 17.65 39.37 14.28
N GLU A 800 18.71 39.69 15.04
CA GLU A 800 20.07 39.26 14.69
C GLU A 800 20.18 37.73 14.51
N ARG A 801 19.53 36.97 15.39
CA ARG A 801 19.50 35.48 15.27
C ARG A 801 18.61 35.04 14.15
N ALA A 802 17.49 35.71 13.92
CA ALA A 802 16.53 35.39 12.85
C ALA A 802 17.09 35.63 11.44
N GLU A 803 17.90 36.66 11.24
CA GLU A 803 18.62 36.95 10.00
C GLU A 803 19.68 35.89 9.65
N GLN A 804 20.27 35.26 10.69
CA GLN A 804 21.22 34.16 10.56
C GLN A 804 20.51 32.79 10.48
N ALA A 805 19.21 32.77 10.50
CA ALA A 805 18.38 31.55 10.45
C ALA A 805 17.62 31.42 9.14
N ASN A 806 17.55 30.20 8.62
CA ASN A 806 16.75 29.89 7.43
C ASN A 806 15.34 29.34 7.79
N ILE A 807 15.05 29.14 9.08
CA ILE A 807 13.71 28.81 9.60
C ILE A 807 13.46 29.65 10.83
N ASN A 808 12.35 30.37 10.82
CA ASN A 808 11.86 31.17 11.94
C ASN A 808 10.44 30.74 12.26
N LEU A 809 10.21 30.21 13.46
CA LEU A 809 8.91 29.72 13.92
C LEU A 809 8.37 30.61 15.06
N PHE A 810 7.04 30.71 15.14
CA PHE A 810 6.31 31.36 16.23
C PHE A 810 5.30 30.37 16.82
N ILE A 811 5.44 29.99 18.11
CA ILE A 811 4.65 28.94 18.78
C ILE A 811 4.05 29.45 20.10
#